data_6270494ee279735cac974ca8ba69b127
#
_entry.id   6270494ee279735cac974ca8ba69b127
#
_cell.length_a   1.000
_cell.length_b   1.000
_cell.length_c   1.000
_cell.angle_alpha   90.00
_cell.angle_beta   90.00
_cell.angle_gamma   90.00
#
_symmetry.space_group_name_H-M   'P 1'
#
loop_
_entity.id
_entity.type
_entity.pdbx_description
1 polymer ?
#
loop_
_entity_poly.entity_id
_entity_poly.type
_entity_poly.pdbx_seq_one_letter_code
_entity_poly.pdbx_strand_id
1 'polypeptide(L)'
;MEMKPPSTTMMMTERENEGEREKAEEDNEGTRENSRLMLADSSLGDKGPKLTSGPGQVSNGFPSSTSPQSPREGAGGSTGGQGPLRTLVVQQTSLDRPRETWSKKMDFLLSVIGYAVDLGNVWRFPYICYQNGGGAFLLPYLLMAVFGGVPLFYMELALGQFHRSGCISIWKHICPIFKGIGFAICIIALYIAFYYNTIMAWALYYLLSSFRPTLPWTTCSNSWNTVNCLRYLSTDKNVTWTNSSTSPAEEFYTRQVLQVHLSPGLHQLGAVSWQLALCLLFIFTIVYFSIWKGVKTSGKVVWVTATFPYLVLLILLVRGATLPGAWRGVVFYLKPDWEKLLSTAVWIDAAAQIFFSLGPGFGVLLAFASYNPFHNNCYKDALLTSSVNCLTSFLSGFVIFTVLGYMAEMRQQGVETVAKDAGPSLLFIIYAEAISNMPAATFFAIIFFLMIIMLGLDSTFAGLEGVITAMLDEFPQLLAKRREWFVLGLVCVCYLGALSTLTYGGAFVVKLFEEYATGPAVITVVFLEVIAVSWFYGTTRFCNDVKLMLGFSPGLFWRVCWVAICPCFLLFIIVSFLVFPPEVTLFDYHYPAWTTVLGYCIGLSSFICVPSYMVFHMLTSKGTLKQRLLKGITPEASFGSQRDGLVTNAV
;
A
#
# COMPACT_ATOMS: atom_id res chain seq x y z
N MET A 1 -23.21 -6.13 -59.90
CA MET A 1 -24.00 -7.26 -59.40
C MET A 1 -24.64 -6.76 -58.11
N GLU A 2 -25.85 -6.26 -58.25
CA GLU A 2 -26.65 -5.64 -57.19
C GLU A 2 -27.25 -6.74 -56.31
N MET A 3 -27.16 -6.60 -54.99
CA MET A 3 -27.99 -7.39 -54.09
C MET A 3 -28.94 -6.48 -53.32
N LYS A 4 -30.22 -6.78 -53.45
CA LYS A 4 -31.38 -6.19 -52.79
C LYS A 4 -31.36 -6.41 -51.27
N PRO A 5 -31.98 -5.50 -50.47
CA PRO A 5 -32.14 -5.68 -49.02
C PRO A 5 -33.35 -6.62 -48.71
N PRO A 6 -33.31 -7.33 -47.56
CA PRO A 6 -34.42 -8.19 -47.14
C PRO A 6 -35.52 -7.42 -46.39
N SER A 7 -36.73 -7.99 -46.49
CA SER A 7 -38.06 -7.49 -46.19
C SER A 7 -38.39 -7.27 -44.70
N THR A 8 -39.25 -6.30 -44.51
CA THR A 8 -39.88 -5.72 -43.32
C THR A 8 -40.97 -6.63 -42.68
N THR A 9 -40.65 -7.81 -42.20
CA THR A 9 -41.69 -8.67 -41.57
C THR A 9 -41.28 -9.26 -40.22
N MET A 10 -40.20 -8.76 -39.57
CA MET A 10 -39.72 -9.29 -38.30
C MET A 10 -39.73 -8.25 -37.15
N MET A 11 -40.42 -7.11 -37.31
CA MET A 11 -40.48 -6.05 -36.28
C MET A 11 -41.83 -5.92 -35.55
N MET A 12 -42.77 -6.85 -35.74
CA MET A 12 -44.08 -6.78 -35.06
C MET A 12 -44.30 -7.80 -33.94
N THR A 13 -43.39 -8.74 -33.74
CA THR A 13 -43.52 -9.77 -32.67
C THR A 13 -42.72 -9.45 -31.39
N GLU A 14 -41.86 -8.44 -31.38
CA GLU A 14 -41.12 -8.05 -30.15
C GLU A 14 -41.85 -7.01 -29.30
N ARG A 15 -42.81 -6.25 -29.82
CA ARG A 15 -43.56 -5.24 -29.06
C ARG A 15 -44.71 -5.77 -28.20
N GLU A 16 -45.22 -6.98 -28.47
CA GLU A 16 -46.27 -7.58 -27.63
C GLU A 16 -45.72 -8.29 -26.37
N ASN A 17 -44.43 -8.66 -26.35
CA ASN A 17 -43.80 -9.31 -25.19
C ASN A 17 -43.23 -8.35 -24.12
N GLU A 18 -43.08 -7.06 -24.42
CA GLU A 18 -42.66 -6.07 -23.42
C GLU A 18 -43.83 -5.53 -22.58
N GLY A 19 -45.05 -5.47 -23.14
CA GLY A 19 -46.26 -5.02 -22.45
C GLY A 19 -46.79 -5.98 -21.37
N GLU A 20 -46.46 -7.28 -21.43
CA GLU A 20 -46.86 -8.26 -20.41
C GLU A 20 -45.85 -8.39 -19.25
N ARG A 21 -44.60 -7.93 -19.43
CA ARG A 21 -43.61 -7.89 -18.35
C ARG A 21 -43.76 -6.69 -17.41
N GLU A 22 -44.20 -5.54 -17.91
CA GLU A 22 -44.45 -4.35 -17.04
C GLU A 22 -45.68 -4.52 -16.14
N LYS A 23 -46.71 -5.29 -16.54
CA LYS A 23 -47.87 -5.57 -15.68
C LYS A 23 -47.62 -6.61 -14.58
N ALA A 24 -46.57 -7.43 -14.70
CA ALA A 24 -46.21 -8.41 -13.69
C ALA A 24 -45.29 -7.85 -12.59
N GLU A 25 -44.67 -6.71 -12.82
CA GLU A 25 -43.84 -6.02 -11.79
C GLU A 25 -44.64 -5.06 -10.90
N GLU A 26 -45.73 -4.44 -11.42
CA GLU A 26 -46.59 -3.56 -10.59
C GLU A 26 -47.43 -4.31 -9.56
N ASP A 27 -47.81 -5.57 -9.81
CA ASP A 27 -48.57 -6.38 -8.83
C ASP A 27 -47.69 -6.96 -7.69
N ASN A 28 -46.36 -6.89 -7.78
CA ASN A 28 -45.44 -7.42 -6.77
C ASN A 28 -44.93 -6.36 -5.77
N GLU A 29 -45.05 -5.09 -6.07
CA GLU A 29 -44.72 -4.01 -5.11
C GLU A 29 -45.87 -3.73 -4.14
N GLY A 30 -47.12 -3.92 -4.53
CA GLY A 30 -48.31 -3.73 -3.68
C GLY A 30 -48.44 -4.71 -2.50
N THR A 31 -47.73 -5.85 -2.54
CA THR A 31 -47.82 -6.89 -1.51
C THR A 31 -46.69 -6.77 -0.46
N ARG A 32 -45.67 -5.95 -0.69
CA ARG A 32 -44.57 -5.72 0.26
C ARG A 32 -44.79 -4.55 1.23
N GLU A 33 -45.67 -3.65 0.94
CA GLU A 33 -45.94 -2.49 1.81
C GLU A 33 -46.93 -2.80 2.97
N ASN A 34 -47.78 -3.81 2.80
CA ASN A 34 -48.76 -4.23 3.82
C ASN A 34 -48.22 -5.13 4.94
N SER A 35 -46.96 -5.57 4.86
CA SER A 35 -46.31 -6.40 5.88
C SER A 35 -45.45 -5.61 6.87
N ARG A 36 -45.29 -4.30 6.70
CA ARG A 36 -44.48 -3.43 7.59
C ARG A 36 -45.27 -2.59 8.58
N LEU A 37 -46.59 -2.65 8.56
CA LEU A 37 -47.50 -1.81 9.43
C LEU A 37 -48.13 -2.55 10.61
N MET A 38 -47.72 -3.79 10.91
CA MET A 38 -48.33 -4.56 12.03
C MET A 38 -47.37 -4.99 13.14
N LEU A 39 -46.25 -4.27 13.37
CA LEU A 39 -45.36 -4.53 14.50
C LEU A 39 -44.86 -3.26 15.21
N ALA A 40 -45.77 -2.41 15.58
CA ALA A 40 -45.49 -1.30 16.48
C ALA A 40 -46.76 -0.95 17.28
N ASP A 41 -47.13 -1.77 18.24
CA ASP A 41 -47.93 -1.32 19.40
C ASP A 41 -47.96 -2.43 20.46
N SER A 42 -47.19 -2.27 21.53
CA SER A 42 -47.46 -2.77 22.87
C SER A 42 -46.23 -2.61 23.78
N SER A 43 -46.17 -1.55 24.57
CA SER A 43 -45.97 -1.61 26.02
C SER A 43 -45.80 -0.20 26.60
N LEU A 44 -46.91 0.26 27.15
CA LEU A 44 -46.95 1.40 28.09
C LEU A 44 -46.98 0.88 29.53
N GLY A 45 -46.32 1.64 30.42
CA GLY A 45 -46.64 1.68 31.87
C GLY A 45 -45.57 0.99 32.73
N ASP A 46 -44.88 1.65 33.63
CA ASP A 46 -45.41 2.26 34.85
C ASP A 46 -44.40 3.18 35.56
N LYS A 47 -44.94 4.06 36.39
CA LYS A 47 -44.34 5.24 37.01
C LYS A 47 -43.57 4.97 38.31
N GLY A 48 -42.55 5.74 38.56
CA GLY A 48 -41.91 6.47 39.63
C GLY A 48 -42.02 6.00 41.09
N PRO A 49 -41.42 6.66 42.09
CA PRO A 49 -41.14 8.10 42.19
C PRO A 49 -39.73 8.51 42.71
N LYS A 50 -39.50 9.80 42.65
CA LYS A 50 -38.40 10.60 43.19
C LYS A 50 -38.29 10.57 44.71
N LEU A 51 -37.06 10.71 45.25
CA LEU A 51 -36.82 11.54 46.45
C LEU A 51 -35.42 12.14 46.47
N THR A 52 -35.36 13.33 46.93
CA THR A 52 -34.39 14.43 46.93
C THR A 52 -33.40 14.42 48.10
N SER A 53 -32.38 15.28 47.93
CA SER A 53 -31.55 16.03 48.92
C SER A 53 -30.16 15.42 49.24
N GLY A 54 -29.13 16.03 48.94
CA GLY A 54 -28.23 17.12 49.07
C GLY A 54 -27.66 17.33 50.49
N PRO A 55 -26.64 18.22 50.67
CA PRO A 55 -25.19 17.95 50.56
C PRO A 55 -24.48 18.11 51.92
N GLY A 56 -23.22 17.70 52.01
CA GLY A 56 -22.45 17.90 53.25
C GLY A 56 -20.95 17.71 53.08
N GLN A 57 -20.23 18.73 53.32
CA GLN A 57 -18.83 19.06 53.24
C GLN A 57 -17.91 18.42 54.33
N VAL A 58 -16.58 18.48 54.05
CA VAL A 58 -15.43 18.79 54.95
C VAL A 58 -14.87 17.60 55.77
N SER A 59 -13.63 17.26 55.73
CA SER A 59 -12.30 17.83 55.83
C SER A 59 -11.27 16.79 56.36
N ASN A 60 -10.06 16.89 55.85
CA ASN A 60 -8.76 16.78 56.51
C ASN A 60 -8.38 15.65 57.50
N GLY A 61 -7.22 15.09 57.25
CA GLY A 61 -6.37 14.59 58.32
C GLY A 61 -5.37 13.50 57.94
N PHE A 62 -4.17 13.87 57.58
CA PHE A 62 -2.94 13.10 57.87
C PHE A 62 -2.62 13.17 59.35
N PRO A 63 -1.88 12.24 60.03
CA PRO A 63 -0.49 11.91 59.73
C PRO A 63 0.05 10.48 60.10
N SER A 64 1.13 10.15 59.44
CA SER A 64 2.42 9.58 59.85
C SER A 64 2.58 8.41 60.85
N SER A 65 3.45 7.48 60.41
CA SER A 65 4.54 6.80 61.09
C SER A 65 4.27 5.67 62.09
N THR A 66 4.82 4.51 61.85
CA THR A 66 5.98 3.85 62.49
C THR A 66 5.92 2.34 62.37
N SER A 67 7.00 1.74 61.92
CA SER A 67 7.40 0.35 62.15
C SER A 67 8.13 0.28 63.51
N PRO A 68 8.61 -0.82 64.09
CA PRO A 68 8.67 -2.23 63.71
C PRO A 68 8.42 -3.20 64.90
N GLN A 69 8.41 -4.51 64.66
CA GLN A 69 9.14 -5.54 65.42
C GLN A 69 8.49 -6.94 65.32
N SER A 70 9.30 -7.93 64.94
CA SER A 70 9.15 -9.35 65.26
C SER A 70 9.76 -9.61 66.67
N PRO A 71 9.74 -10.77 67.35
CA PRO A 71 9.50 -12.14 66.92
C PRO A 71 8.77 -13.03 67.97
N ARG A 72 8.46 -14.31 67.71
CA ARG A 72 8.88 -15.52 68.41
C ARG A 72 7.93 -16.71 68.30
N GLU A 73 8.55 -17.82 68.24
CA GLU A 73 8.10 -19.22 68.15
C GLU A 73 7.11 -19.65 69.20
N GLY A 74 6.33 -20.69 68.82
CA GLY A 74 5.57 -21.53 69.76
C GLY A 74 4.80 -22.67 69.04
N ALA A 75 5.18 -23.89 69.33
CA ALA A 75 4.79 -25.15 68.76
C ALA A 75 3.34 -25.59 69.04
N GLY A 76 2.81 -26.44 68.17
CA GLY A 76 1.96 -27.57 68.52
C GLY A 76 0.50 -27.52 68.10
N GLY A 77 0.01 -28.50 67.30
CA GLY A 77 -1.39 -28.91 67.24
C GLY A 77 -1.95 -29.12 65.84
N SER A 78 -1.93 -30.37 65.42
CA SER A 78 -2.65 -30.98 64.30
C SER A 78 -4.15 -30.75 64.38
N THR A 79 -4.77 -30.24 63.29
CA THR A 79 -6.07 -30.72 62.77
C THR A 79 -6.32 -30.11 61.40
N GLY A 80 -6.89 -30.93 60.47
CA GLY A 80 -7.10 -30.62 59.08
C GLY A 80 -8.03 -29.42 58.80
N GLY A 81 -7.60 -28.61 57.90
CA GLY A 81 -8.34 -27.47 57.40
C GLY A 81 -7.81 -27.11 55.99
N GLN A 82 -8.69 -27.12 55.03
CA GLN A 82 -8.46 -26.72 53.66
C GLN A 82 -7.68 -25.42 53.59
N GLY A 83 -6.46 -25.47 53.06
CA GLY A 83 -5.65 -24.29 52.84
C GLY A 83 -6.17 -23.44 51.70
N PRO A 84 -6.10 -22.09 51.79
CA PRO A 84 -6.53 -21.22 50.70
C PRO A 84 -5.63 -21.44 49.49
N LEU A 85 -6.24 -21.53 48.31
CA LEU A 85 -5.55 -21.51 47.02
C LEU A 85 -4.53 -20.38 47.05
N ARG A 86 -3.25 -20.68 47.06
CA ARG A 86 -2.21 -19.74 46.71
C ARG A 86 -2.39 -19.39 45.25
N THR A 87 -3.01 -18.26 45.00
CA THR A 87 -2.93 -17.59 43.72
C THR A 87 -1.45 -17.38 43.42
N LEU A 88 -0.87 -18.21 42.59
CA LEU A 88 0.44 -17.97 42.02
C LEU A 88 0.31 -16.69 41.22
N VAL A 89 0.65 -15.57 41.86
CA VAL A 89 0.97 -14.34 41.16
C VAL A 89 2.21 -14.68 40.35
N VAL A 90 2.01 -15.06 39.10
CA VAL A 90 3.09 -15.14 38.14
C VAL A 90 3.70 -13.75 38.11
N GLN A 91 4.88 -13.64 38.64
CA GLN A 91 5.69 -12.45 38.61
C GLN A 91 5.87 -12.12 37.12
N GLN A 92 5.07 -11.20 36.61
CA GLN A 92 5.22 -10.63 35.27
C GLN A 92 6.65 -10.12 35.18
N THR A 93 7.48 -10.89 34.50
CA THR A 93 8.84 -10.43 34.18
C THR A 93 8.69 -9.14 33.38
N SER A 94 9.56 -8.18 33.67
CA SER A 94 9.56 -6.81 33.15
C SER A 94 9.65 -6.68 31.60
N LEU A 95 9.47 -7.79 30.87
CA LEU A 95 9.43 -7.87 29.39
C LEU A 95 8.04 -7.75 28.78
N ASP A 96 6.96 -7.88 29.54
CA ASP A 96 5.58 -7.75 29.07
C ASP A 96 5.08 -6.30 29.20
N ARG A 97 5.66 -5.39 28.44
CA ARG A 97 4.98 -4.12 28.20
C ARG A 97 3.76 -4.40 27.30
N PRO A 98 2.54 -3.99 27.71
CA PRO A 98 1.38 -4.13 26.85
C PRO A 98 1.66 -3.37 25.55
N ARG A 99 1.57 -4.07 24.41
CA ARG A 99 1.77 -3.48 23.09
C ARG A 99 0.80 -2.31 22.91
N GLU A 100 1.28 -1.19 22.38
CA GLU A 100 0.44 -0.07 22.02
C GLU A 100 -0.68 -0.52 21.08
N THR A 101 -1.83 0.13 21.15
CA THR A 101 -2.98 -0.11 20.27
C THR A 101 -3.37 1.19 19.59
N TRP A 102 -4.00 1.07 18.44
CA TRP A 102 -4.61 2.21 17.75
C TRP A 102 -5.58 2.96 18.66
N SER A 103 -5.60 4.28 18.57
CA SER A 103 -6.52 5.10 19.38
C SER A 103 -7.98 4.88 18.97
N LYS A 104 -8.23 4.75 17.67
CA LYS A 104 -9.54 4.46 17.07
C LYS A 104 -9.40 3.45 15.94
N LYS A 105 -10.46 2.68 15.67
CA LYS A 105 -10.49 1.77 14.53
C LYS A 105 -10.28 2.50 13.19
N MET A 106 -10.80 3.71 13.06
CA MET A 106 -10.61 4.51 11.86
C MET A 106 -9.17 4.93 11.61
N ASP A 107 -8.37 5.14 12.66
CA ASP A 107 -6.93 5.44 12.52
C ASP A 107 -6.21 4.28 11.83
N PHE A 108 -6.55 3.03 12.21
CA PHE A 108 -6.04 1.83 11.54
C PHE A 108 -6.49 1.75 10.09
N LEU A 109 -7.82 1.86 9.84
CA LEU A 109 -8.36 1.73 8.48
C LEU A 109 -7.79 2.78 7.53
N LEU A 110 -7.72 4.04 7.96
CA LEU A 110 -7.14 5.11 7.15
C LEU A 110 -5.65 4.91 6.91
N SER A 111 -4.90 4.40 7.91
CA SER A 111 -3.47 4.11 7.73
C SER A 111 -3.25 2.98 6.72
N VAL A 112 -4.08 1.94 6.75
CA VAL A 112 -3.98 0.83 5.78
C VAL A 112 -4.47 1.26 4.39
N ILE A 113 -5.51 2.10 4.29
CA ILE A 113 -5.96 2.68 3.03
C ILE A 113 -4.89 3.61 2.46
N GLY A 114 -4.33 4.53 3.26
CA GLY A 114 -3.28 5.44 2.81
C GLY A 114 -1.97 4.72 2.42
N TYR A 115 -1.70 3.55 3.02
CA TYR A 115 -0.62 2.67 2.58
C TYR A 115 -0.91 2.03 1.22
N ALA A 116 -2.11 1.46 1.04
CA ALA A 116 -2.48 0.74 -0.16
C ALA A 116 -2.77 1.67 -1.36
N VAL A 117 -3.28 2.87 -1.10
CA VAL A 117 -3.56 3.89 -2.12
C VAL A 117 -2.38 4.84 -2.22
N ASP A 118 -1.50 4.55 -3.14
CA ASP A 118 -0.24 5.25 -3.36
C ASP A 118 -0.15 5.92 -4.75
N LEU A 119 1.04 6.38 -5.09
CA LEU A 119 1.32 6.96 -6.42
C LEU A 119 1.06 5.95 -7.55
N GLY A 120 1.25 4.66 -7.31
CA GLY A 120 1.04 3.59 -8.29
C GLY A 120 -0.41 3.48 -8.76
N ASN A 121 -1.38 3.80 -7.90
CA ASN A 121 -2.80 3.83 -8.29
C ASN A 121 -3.12 5.00 -9.22
N VAL A 122 -2.40 6.10 -9.10
CA VAL A 122 -2.68 7.33 -9.85
C VAL A 122 -1.96 7.36 -11.19
N TRP A 123 -0.70 6.91 -11.27
CA TRP A 123 0.05 6.98 -12.51
C TRP A 123 0.35 5.63 -13.16
N ARG A 124 0.74 4.62 -12.37
CA ARG A 124 1.16 3.31 -12.89
C ARG A 124 -0.02 2.51 -13.42
N PHE A 125 -1.12 2.46 -12.70
CA PHE A 125 -2.31 1.72 -13.12
C PHE A 125 -2.89 2.22 -14.45
N PRO A 126 -3.14 3.54 -14.67
CA PRO A 126 -3.61 4.02 -15.96
C PRO A 126 -2.66 3.73 -17.11
N TYR A 127 -1.35 3.86 -16.86
CA TYR A 127 -0.32 3.58 -17.85
C TYR A 127 -0.30 2.10 -18.26
N ILE A 128 -0.30 1.18 -17.30
CA ILE A 128 -0.34 -0.27 -17.57
C ILE A 128 -1.68 -0.65 -18.25
N CYS A 129 -2.79 -0.06 -17.83
CA CYS A 129 -4.09 -0.26 -18.46
C CYS A 129 -4.07 0.13 -19.94
N TYR A 130 -3.45 1.27 -20.25
CA TYR A 130 -3.24 1.70 -21.63
C TYR A 130 -2.42 0.70 -22.45
N GLN A 131 -1.26 0.29 -21.94
CA GLN A 131 -0.35 -0.63 -22.66
C GLN A 131 -0.99 -1.99 -22.96
N ASN A 132 -1.89 -2.43 -22.08
CA ASN A 132 -2.47 -3.77 -22.09
C ASN A 132 -3.93 -3.85 -22.61
N GLY A 133 -4.32 -2.91 -23.48
CA GLY A 133 -5.59 -2.98 -24.19
C GLY A 133 -6.77 -2.30 -23.49
N GLY A 134 -6.52 -1.26 -22.69
CA GLY A 134 -7.54 -0.42 -22.09
C GLY A 134 -8.51 -1.19 -21.20
N GLY A 135 -9.81 -1.13 -21.53
CA GLY A 135 -10.85 -1.80 -20.74
C GLY A 135 -10.72 -3.31 -20.62
N ALA A 136 -10.06 -3.98 -21.57
CA ALA A 136 -9.82 -5.42 -21.48
C ALA A 136 -8.89 -5.79 -20.31
N PHE A 137 -7.94 -4.93 -19.97
CA PHE A 137 -7.02 -5.13 -18.83
C PHE A 137 -7.74 -5.20 -17.48
N LEU A 138 -8.91 -4.57 -17.34
CA LEU A 138 -9.66 -4.61 -16.09
C LEU A 138 -10.07 -6.04 -15.68
N LEU A 139 -10.26 -6.93 -16.64
CA LEU A 139 -10.63 -8.32 -16.37
C LEU A 139 -9.50 -9.09 -15.67
N PRO A 140 -8.28 -9.22 -16.23
CA PRO A 140 -7.17 -9.86 -15.52
C PRO A 140 -6.82 -9.13 -14.20
N TYR A 141 -6.88 -7.80 -14.17
CA TYR A 141 -6.64 -7.03 -12.95
C TYR A 141 -7.60 -7.43 -11.81
N LEU A 142 -8.91 -7.51 -12.09
CA LEU A 142 -9.90 -7.90 -11.09
C LEU A 142 -9.75 -9.38 -10.67
N LEU A 143 -9.48 -10.27 -11.63
CA LEU A 143 -9.24 -11.68 -11.32
C LEU A 143 -8.02 -11.84 -10.42
N MET A 144 -6.90 -11.15 -10.72
CA MET A 144 -5.70 -11.17 -9.88
C MET A 144 -5.93 -10.54 -8.51
N ALA A 145 -6.77 -9.51 -8.43
CA ALA A 145 -7.17 -8.94 -7.14
C ALA A 145 -7.91 -9.97 -6.28
N VAL A 146 -8.92 -10.64 -6.83
CA VAL A 146 -9.81 -11.57 -6.09
C VAL A 146 -9.08 -12.85 -5.69
N PHE A 147 -8.28 -13.44 -6.57
CA PHE A 147 -7.66 -14.74 -6.35
C PHE A 147 -6.24 -14.66 -5.75
N GLY A 148 -5.53 -13.57 -5.94
CA GLY A 148 -4.16 -13.37 -5.46
C GLY A 148 -4.05 -12.29 -4.39
N GLY A 149 -4.33 -11.04 -4.73
CA GLY A 149 -4.07 -9.89 -3.87
C GLY A 149 -4.86 -9.89 -2.57
N VAL A 150 -6.19 -10.00 -2.64
CA VAL A 150 -7.06 -9.96 -1.45
C VAL A 150 -6.81 -11.11 -0.49
N PRO A 151 -6.62 -12.38 -0.95
CA PRO A 151 -6.25 -13.47 -0.06
C PRO A 151 -4.94 -13.25 0.69
N LEU A 152 -3.91 -12.73 0.03
CA LEU A 152 -2.62 -12.43 0.67
C LEU A 152 -2.73 -11.28 1.65
N PHE A 153 -3.41 -10.23 1.27
CA PHE A 153 -3.69 -9.08 2.13
C PHE A 153 -4.42 -9.49 3.41
N TYR A 154 -5.44 -10.34 3.29
CA TYR A 154 -6.16 -10.90 4.44
C TYR A 154 -5.27 -11.79 5.30
N MET A 155 -4.42 -12.62 4.70
CA MET A 155 -3.48 -13.48 5.41
C MET A 155 -2.53 -12.68 6.29
N GLU A 156 -1.89 -11.64 5.74
CA GLU A 156 -0.96 -10.79 6.51
C GLU A 156 -1.66 -10.03 7.64
N LEU A 157 -2.85 -9.45 7.39
CA LEU A 157 -3.61 -8.79 8.46
C LEU A 157 -3.99 -9.77 9.58
N ALA A 158 -4.40 -10.98 9.24
CA ALA A 158 -4.75 -12.00 10.23
C ALA A 158 -3.52 -12.46 11.03
N LEU A 159 -2.39 -12.70 10.37
CA LEU A 159 -1.13 -13.08 11.03
C LEU A 159 -0.62 -11.98 11.97
N GLY A 160 -0.59 -10.74 11.50
CA GLY A 160 -0.13 -9.60 12.30
C GLY A 160 -1.00 -9.38 13.54
N GLN A 161 -2.33 -9.50 13.40
CA GLN A 161 -3.28 -9.34 14.50
C GLN A 161 -3.21 -10.49 15.50
N PHE A 162 -3.06 -11.74 15.05
CA PHE A 162 -3.00 -12.91 15.92
C PHE A 162 -1.72 -12.94 16.77
N HIS A 163 -0.56 -12.81 16.11
CA HIS A 163 0.74 -12.91 16.77
C HIS A 163 1.18 -11.61 17.44
N ARG A 164 0.58 -10.47 17.09
CA ARG A 164 0.91 -9.14 17.62
C ARG A 164 2.41 -8.83 17.56
N SER A 165 3.06 -9.21 16.46
CA SER A 165 4.51 -9.10 16.25
C SER A 165 4.81 -8.49 14.89
N GLY A 166 5.93 -7.77 14.79
CA GLY A 166 6.44 -7.26 13.51
C GLY A 166 7.00 -8.37 12.62
N CYS A 167 7.32 -8.01 11.37
CA CYS A 167 7.65 -8.97 10.30
C CYS A 167 8.91 -9.82 10.56
N ILE A 168 9.79 -9.48 11.50
CA ILE A 168 10.95 -10.32 11.86
C ILE A 168 10.55 -11.33 12.94
N SER A 169 9.96 -10.85 14.03
CA SER A 169 9.70 -11.67 15.22
C SER A 169 8.56 -12.66 15.02
N ILE A 170 7.62 -12.38 14.11
CA ILE A 170 6.48 -13.24 13.81
C ILE A 170 6.90 -14.64 13.38
N TRP A 171 8.02 -14.78 12.67
CA TRP A 171 8.51 -16.06 12.16
C TRP A 171 8.93 -17.03 13.25
N LYS A 172 9.25 -16.57 14.45
CA LYS A 172 9.49 -17.44 15.63
C LYS A 172 8.25 -18.28 15.95
N HIS A 173 7.07 -17.71 15.72
CA HIS A 173 5.77 -18.33 16.02
C HIS A 173 5.16 -19.10 14.84
N ILE A 174 5.63 -18.87 13.62
CA ILE A 174 5.15 -19.54 12.41
C ILE A 174 6.13 -20.64 12.01
N CYS A 175 7.35 -20.27 11.64
CA CYS A 175 8.39 -21.17 11.18
C CYS A 175 9.77 -20.52 11.41
N PRO A 176 10.48 -20.84 12.53
CA PRO A 176 11.71 -20.15 12.93
C PRO A 176 12.82 -20.15 11.88
N ILE A 177 12.90 -21.19 11.04
CA ILE A 177 13.93 -21.29 9.98
C ILE A 177 13.76 -20.22 8.90
N PHE A 178 12.54 -19.71 8.69
CA PHE A 178 12.22 -18.67 7.72
C PHE A 178 12.31 -17.24 8.27
N LYS A 179 12.83 -17.04 9.47
CA LYS A 179 12.98 -15.70 10.06
C LYS A 179 13.78 -14.72 9.18
N GLY A 180 14.63 -15.24 8.30
CA GLY A 180 15.34 -14.47 7.28
C GLY A 180 14.42 -13.66 6.35
N ILE A 181 13.16 -14.09 6.16
CA ILE A 181 12.14 -13.36 5.40
C ILE A 181 11.94 -11.96 5.99
N GLY A 182 11.84 -11.84 7.31
CA GLY A 182 11.65 -10.55 7.96
C GLY A 182 12.81 -9.58 7.76
N PHE A 183 14.06 -10.08 7.75
CA PHE A 183 15.21 -9.24 7.43
C PHE A 183 15.24 -8.83 5.95
N ALA A 184 14.87 -9.74 5.03
CA ALA A 184 14.73 -9.42 3.62
C ALA A 184 13.70 -8.30 3.39
N ILE A 185 12.53 -8.39 4.04
CA ILE A 185 11.49 -7.35 4.01
C ILE A 185 12.03 -5.99 4.47
N CYS A 186 12.78 -5.95 5.56
CA CYS A 186 13.36 -4.69 6.06
C CYS A 186 14.35 -4.08 5.07
N ILE A 187 15.18 -4.87 4.39
CA ILE A 187 16.12 -4.38 3.38
C ILE A 187 15.37 -3.85 2.15
N ILE A 188 14.36 -4.56 1.68
CA ILE A 188 13.52 -4.11 0.57
C ILE A 188 12.84 -2.78 0.91
N ALA A 189 12.28 -2.65 2.12
CA ALA A 189 11.66 -1.42 2.58
C ALA A 189 12.63 -0.23 2.62
N LEU A 190 13.90 -0.46 2.96
CA LEU A 190 14.96 0.56 2.88
C LEU A 190 15.25 0.97 1.44
N TYR A 191 15.34 0.01 0.50
CA TYR A 191 15.56 0.33 -0.91
C TYR A 191 14.41 1.15 -1.49
N ILE A 192 13.16 0.83 -1.12
CA ILE A 192 12.02 1.63 -1.50
C ILE A 192 12.13 3.05 -0.94
N ALA A 193 12.50 3.19 0.33
CA ALA A 193 12.67 4.50 0.95
C ALA A 193 13.74 5.36 0.25
N PHE A 194 14.75 4.76 -0.40
CA PHE A 194 15.78 5.50 -1.13
C PHE A 194 15.24 6.16 -2.41
N TYR A 195 14.45 5.47 -3.20
CA TYR A 195 14.00 6.03 -4.48
C TYR A 195 12.60 6.66 -4.42
N TYR A 196 11.69 6.11 -3.65
CA TYR A 196 10.30 6.56 -3.61
C TYR A 196 10.16 8.01 -3.11
N ASN A 197 10.95 8.37 -2.09
CA ASN A 197 10.96 9.73 -1.55
C ASN A 197 11.55 10.77 -2.52
N THR A 198 12.34 10.34 -3.50
CA THR A 198 12.87 11.21 -4.55
C THR A 198 11.76 11.72 -5.47
N ILE A 199 10.76 10.90 -5.76
CA ILE A 199 9.58 11.32 -6.54
C ILE A 199 8.82 12.41 -5.79
N MET A 200 8.69 12.30 -4.48
CA MET A 200 8.08 13.36 -3.67
C MET A 200 8.93 14.63 -3.63
N ALA A 201 10.25 14.51 -3.65
CA ALA A 201 11.13 15.67 -3.75
C ALA A 201 10.95 16.42 -5.09
N TRP A 202 10.76 15.69 -6.20
CA TRP A 202 10.40 16.29 -7.49
C TRP A 202 9.04 17.01 -7.40
N ALA A 203 8.03 16.36 -6.81
CA ALA A 203 6.72 16.96 -6.62
C ALA A 203 6.78 18.24 -5.76
N LEU A 204 7.59 18.22 -4.70
CA LEU A 204 7.81 19.40 -3.85
C LEU A 204 8.50 20.53 -4.62
N TYR A 205 9.46 20.22 -5.48
CA TYR A 205 10.10 21.22 -6.33
C TYR A 205 9.09 21.87 -7.29
N TYR A 206 8.20 21.07 -7.89
CA TYR A 206 7.09 21.59 -8.71
C TYR A 206 6.11 22.43 -7.89
N LEU A 207 5.76 21.99 -6.69
CA LEU A 207 4.88 22.73 -5.79
C LEU A 207 5.46 24.10 -5.45
N LEU A 208 6.74 24.17 -5.07
CA LEU A 208 7.42 25.43 -4.78
C LEU A 208 7.51 26.33 -6.02
N SER A 209 7.70 25.74 -7.19
CA SER A 209 7.72 26.46 -8.47
C SER A 209 6.33 26.94 -8.89
N SER A 210 5.25 26.35 -8.37
CA SER A 210 3.87 26.74 -8.66
C SER A 210 3.44 28.06 -7.99
N PHE A 211 4.15 28.52 -6.96
CA PHE A 211 3.85 29.79 -6.28
C PHE A 211 4.30 31.05 -7.05
N ARG A 212 4.69 30.88 -8.31
CA ARG A 212 5.03 32.01 -9.19
C ARG A 212 3.79 32.49 -9.96
N PRO A 213 3.74 33.78 -10.37
CA PRO A 213 2.61 34.32 -11.15
C PRO A 213 2.38 33.59 -12.48
N THR A 214 3.47 33.17 -13.13
CA THR A 214 3.45 32.35 -14.34
C THR A 214 4.17 31.04 -14.04
N LEU A 215 3.52 29.90 -14.38
CA LEU A 215 4.10 28.59 -14.18
C LEU A 215 5.34 28.42 -15.08
N PRO A 216 6.49 27.98 -14.55
CA PRO A 216 7.75 27.92 -15.32
C PRO A 216 7.71 27.00 -16.54
N TRP A 217 6.84 26.00 -16.54
CA TRP A 217 6.69 25.02 -17.62
C TRP A 217 5.66 25.40 -18.69
N THR A 218 5.24 26.69 -18.72
CA THR A 218 4.28 27.17 -19.71
C THR A 218 4.94 27.90 -20.90
N THR A 219 6.19 28.32 -20.75
CA THR A 219 6.89 29.16 -21.71
C THR A 219 8.24 28.59 -22.13
N CYS A 220 8.66 28.85 -23.36
CA CYS A 220 9.98 28.48 -23.91
C CYS A 220 11.04 29.59 -23.78
N SER A 221 10.82 30.58 -22.92
CA SER A 221 11.73 31.73 -22.78
C SER A 221 12.69 31.64 -21.58
N ASN A 222 12.77 30.48 -20.93
CA ASN A 222 13.60 30.28 -19.75
C ASN A 222 15.03 29.85 -20.14
N SER A 223 15.97 29.97 -19.21
CA SER A 223 17.39 29.63 -19.42
C SER A 223 17.68 28.17 -19.73
N TRP A 224 16.78 27.27 -19.33
CA TRP A 224 16.89 25.81 -19.57
C TRP A 224 16.27 25.37 -20.89
N ASN A 225 15.51 26.23 -21.56
CA ASN A 225 14.85 25.90 -22.81
C ASN A 225 15.84 25.84 -23.98
N THR A 226 15.55 24.95 -24.93
CA THR A 226 16.31 24.82 -26.18
C THR A 226 15.58 25.49 -27.34
N VAL A 227 16.28 25.60 -28.46
CA VAL A 227 15.68 26.09 -29.71
C VAL A 227 14.57 25.18 -30.26
N ASN A 228 14.52 23.91 -29.81
CA ASN A 228 13.52 22.93 -30.21
C ASN A 228 12.25 22.99 -29.34
N CYS A 229 12.23 23.89 -28.32
CA CYS A 229 11.06 24.08 -27.48
C CYS A 229 9.93 24.73 -28.27
N LEU A 230 8.80 24.05 -28.37
CA LEU A 230 7.61 24.51 -29.06
C LEU A 230 6.39 24.48 -28.15
N ARG A 231 5.60 25.55 -28.16
CA ARG A 231 4.34 25.61 -27.44
C ARG A 231 3.18 25.21 -28.35
N TYR A 232 2.36 24.22 -27.96
CA TYR A 232 1.21 23.76 -28.74
C TYR A 232 0.13 24.80 -29.02
N LEU A 233 -0.03 25.80 -28.15
CA LEU A 233 -0.99 26.87 -28.26
C LEU A 233 -0.43 28.13 -29.00
N SER A 234 0.65 27.98 -29.77
CA SER A 234 1.09 29.08 -30.63
C SER A 234 0.01 29.37 -31.67
N THR A 235 -0.47 30.62 -31.69
CA THR A 235 -1.47 31.09 -32.64
C THR A 235 -0.92 31.09 -34.09
N ASP A 236 0.35 30.86 -34.26
CA ASP A 236 1.05 30.78 -35.52
C ASP A 236 0.81 29.42 -36.20
N LYS A 237 -0.08 29.40 -37.17
CA LYS A 237 -0.45 28.25 -38.00
C LYS A 237 0.72 27.64 -38.82
N ASN A 238 1.92 28.19 -38.72
CA ASN A 238 3.10 27.78 -39.49
C ASN A 238 4.08 26.90 -38.69
N VAL A 239 3.81 26.58 -37.43
CA VAL A 239 4.69 25.73 -36.62
C VAL A 239 4.25 24.29 -36.71
N THR A 240 4.97 23.51 -37.52
CA THR A 240 4.78 22.07 -37.61
C THR A 240 5.64 21.35 -36.57
N TRP A 241 5.03 20.49 -35.79
CA TRP A 241 5.73 19.59 -34.87
C TRP A 241 6.57 18.59 -35.66
N THR A 242 7.84 18.51 -35.31
CA THR A 242 8.80 17.54 -35.84
C THR A 242 9.16 16.53 -34.74
N ASN A 243 9.72 15.39 -35.12
CA ASN A 243 10.15 14.37 -34.15
C ASN A 243 11.21 14.86 -33.13
N SER A 244 11.84 16.03 -33.39
CA SER A 244 12.82 16.66 -32.49
C SER A 244 12.22 17.79 -31.64
N SER A 245 10.93 18.08 -31.75
CA SER A 245 10.27 19.14 -30.99
C SER A 245 9.94 18.67 -29.58
N THR A 246 10.24 19.51 -28.58
CA THR A 246 9.99 19.25 -27.16
C THR A 246 9.00 20.24 -26.58
N SER A 247 8.18 19.81 -25.62
CA SER A 247 7.27 20.70 -24.92
C SER A 247 7.96 21.48 -23.80
N PRO A 248 7.48 22.69 -23.44
CA PRO A 248 8.04 23.44 -22.30
C PRO A 248 8.01 22.66 -20.99
N ALA A 249 6.98 21.81 -20.78
CA ALA A 249 6.85 20.97 -19.59
C ALA A 249 7.89 19.83 -19.58
N GLU A 250 8.15 19.23 -20.72
CA GLU A 250 9.17 18.20 -20.88
C GLU A 250 10.58 18.76 -20.62
N GLU A 251 10.91 19.92 -21.19
CA GLU A 251 12.20 20.56 -20.95
C GLU A 251 12.35 21.03 -19.50
N PHE A 252 11.29 21.51 -18.87
CA PHE A 252 11.33 21.85 -17.45
C PHE A 252 11.62 20.61 -16.60
N TYR A 253 10.97 19.47 -16.86
CA TYR A 253 11.20 18.23 -16.13
C TYR A 253 12.60 17.68 -16.35
N THR A 254 13.00 17.50 -17.61
CA THR A 254 14.27 16.84 -17.96
C THR A 254 15.49 17.71 -17.74
N ARG A 255 15.40 19.02 -17.99
CA ARG A 255 16.56 19.92 -17.97
C ARG A 255 16.66 20.79 -16.72
N GLN A 256 15.56 21.16 -16.08
CA GLN A 256 15.57 21.98 -14.88
C GLN A 256 15.44 21.16 -13.60
N VAL A 257 14.51 20.22 -13.55
CA VAL A 257 14.27 19.41 -12.34
C VAL A 257 15.27 18.27 -12.25
N LEU A 258 15.32 17.39 -13.24
CA LEU A 258 16.19 16.21 -13.24
C LEU A 258 17.61 16.53 -13.67
N GLN A 259 17.79 17.48 -14.57
CA GLN A 259 19.08 17.85 -15.18
C GLN A 259 19.77 16.67 -15.89
N VAL A 260 19.00 15.74 -16.46
CA VAL A 260 19.47 14.51 -17.11
C VAL A 260 20.45 14.79 -18.26
N HIS A 261 20.29 15.94 -18.95
CA HIS A 261 21.19 16.34 -20.04
C HIS A 261 22.66 16.53 -19.62
N LEU A 262 22.94 16.65 -18.31
CA LEU A 262 24.30 16.75 -17.76
C LEU A 262 24.92 15.39 -17.43
N SER A 263 24.16 14.30 -17.55
CA SER A 263 24.64 12.93 -17.28
C SER A 263 24.47 12.07 -18.53
N PRO A 264 25.53 11.45 -19.03
CA PRO A 264 25.44 10.57 -20.19
C PRO A 264 24.86 9.18 -19.84
N GLY A 265 24.59 8.89 -18.58
CA GLY A 265 24.04 7.62 -18.12
C GLY A 265 24.56 7.18 -16.75
N LEU A 266 24.26 5.95 -16.36
CA LEU A 266 24.61 5.39 -15.04
C LEU A 266 26.11 5.32 -14.74
N HIS A 267 26.97 5.31 -15.76
CA HIS A 267 28.43 5.28 -15.59
C HIS A 267 29.00 6.61 -15.10
N GLN A 268 28.28 7.72 -15.27
CA GLN A 268 28.69 9.04 -14.84
C GLN A 268 27.47 9.82 -14.31
N LEU A 269 27.15 9.62 -13.05
CA LEU A 269 25.97 10.20 -12.41
C LEU A 269 26.02 11.73 -12.25
N GLY A 270 27.22 12.32 -12.31
CA GLY A 270 27.40 13.76 -12.10
C GLY A 270 27.27 14.20 -10.64
N ALA A 271 27.03 15.50 -10.43
CA ALA A 271 26.89 16.08 -9.10
C ALA A 271 25.47 15.92 -8.54
N VAL A 272 25.34 16.04 -7.21
CA VAL A 272 24.05 16.05 -6.53
C VAL A 272 23.38 17.41 -6.72
N SER A 273 22.12 17.42 -7.12
CA SER A 273 21.31 18.64 -7.20
C SER A 273 20.96 19.12 -5.79
N TRP A 274 21.58 20.23 -5.35
CA TRP A 274 21.36 20.77 -4.00
C TRP A 274 19.91 21.20 -3.75
N GLN A 275 19.20 21.64 -4.79
CA GLN A 275 17.79 22.04 -4.71
C GLN A 275 16.90 20.83 -4.37
N LEU A 276 17.10 19.72 -5.07
CA LEU A 276 16.38 18.47 -4.78
C LEU A 276 16.80 17.87 -3.43
N ALA A 277 18.08 18.01 -3.04
CA ALA A 277 18.55 17.57 -1.74
C ALA A 277 17.86 18.31 -0.58
N LEU A 278 17.64 19.63 -0.71
CA LEU A 278 16.86 20.39 0.26
C LEU A 278 15.37 20.00 0.28
N CYS A 279 14.77 19.78 -0.90
CA CYS A 279 13.40 19.29 -0.98
C CYS A 279 13.26 17.93 -0.29
N LEU A 280 14.18 17.00 -0.54
CA LEU A 280 14.18 15.69 0.09
C LEU A 280 14.40 15.78 1.61
N LEU A 281 15.30 16.65 2.07
CA LEU A 281 15.52 16.89 3.50
C LEU A 281 14.23 17.38 4.18
N PHE A 282 13.49 18.27 3.52
CA PHE A 282 12.22 18.75 4.04
C PHE A 282 11.18 17.62 4.14
N ILE A 283 11.07 16.77 3.11
CA ILE A 283 10.19 15.58 3.12
C ILE A 283 10.56 14.66 4.28
N PHE A 284 11.83 14.29 4.43
CA PHE A 284 12.26 13.42 5.53
C PHE A 284 12.09 14.05 6.92
N THR A 285 12.14 15.38 7.01
CA THR A 285 11.82 16.09 8.26
C THR A 285 10.35 15.91 8.63
N ILE A 286 9.43 16.06 7.67
CA ILE A 286 8.00 15.78 7.89
C ILE A 286 7.80 14.32 8.30
N VAL A 287 8.42 13.39 7.59
CA VAL A 287 8.35 11.96 7.87
C VAL A 287 8.80 11.67 9.31
N TYR A 288 9.96 12.18 9.72
CA TYR A 288 10.48 12.00 11.08
C TYR A 288 9.46 12.45 12.15
N PHE A 289 8.97 13.68 12.07
CA PHE A 289 8.02 14.20 13.06
C PHE A 289 6.65 13.50 13.04
N SER A 290 6.30 12.83 11.95
CA SER A 290 5.06 12.06 11.84
C SER A 290 5.14 10.71 12.55
N ILE A 291 6.30 10.03 12.52
CA ILE A 291 6.45 8.65 13.01
C ILE A 291 7.24 8.52 14.34
N TRP A 292 7.95 9.57 14.81
CA TRP A 292 8.88 9.48 15.93
C TRP A 292 8.24 9.01 17.25
N LYS A 293 6.96 9.36 17.50
CA LYS A 293 6.21 8.98 18.71
C LYS A 293 5.36 7.71 18.57
N GLY A 294 5.37 7.07 17.40
CA GLY A 294 4.64 5.83 17.15
C GLY A 294 3.27 6.03 16.49
N VAL A 295 2.55 4.90 16.38
CA VAL A 295 1.27 4.79 15.62
C VAL A 295 0.16 5.74 16.07
N LYS A 296 0.20 6.24 17.30
CA LYS A 296 -0.77 7.25 17.78
C LYS A 296 -0.57 8.61 17.13
N THR A 297 0.64 8.94 16.71
CA THR A 297 0.95 10.21 16.04
C THR A 297 0.71 10.06 14.54
N SER A 298 1.25 9.02 13.91
CA SER A 298 1.01 8.74 12.49
C SER A 298 -0.47 8.58 12.18
N GLY A 299 -1.25 7.86 13.01
CA GLY A 299 -2.68 7.71 12.84
C GLY A 299 -3.49 9.02 12.85
N LYS A 300 -2.99 10.10 13.47
CA LYS A 300 -3.64 11.43 13.40
C LYS A 300 -3.30 12.18 12.11
N VAL A 301 -2.05 12.06 11.65
CA VAL A 301 -1.58 12.70 10.41
C VAL A 301 -2.33 12.11 9.22
N VAL A 302 -2.53 10.80 9.21
CA VAL A 302 -3.20 10.05 8.15
C VAL A 302 -4.64 10.51 7.90
N TRP A 303 -5.33 11.10 8.87
CA TRP A 303 -6.65 11.70 8.62
C TRP A 303 -6.63 12.76 7.53
N VAL A 304 -5.57 13.53 7.44
CA VAL A 304 -5.40 14.57 6.42
C VAL A 304 -4.78 13.98 5.15
N THR A 305 -3.69 13.23 5.29
CA THR A 305 -2.91 12.74 4.15
C THR A 305 -3.66 11.69 3.32
N ALA A 306 -4.47 10.82 3.95
CA ALA A 306 -5.26 9.83 3.22
C ALA A 306 -6.59 10.38 2.67
N THR A 307 -7.19 11.45 3.25
CA THR A 307 -8.48 11.96 2.77
C THR A 307 -8.35 13.09 1.75
N PHE A 308 -7.35 13.94 1.89
CA PHE A 308 -7.11 15.06 0.98
C PHE A 308 -6.97 14.65 -0.49
N PRO A 309 -6.25 13.58 -0.85
CA PRO A 309 -6.14 13.12 -2.23
C PRO A 309 -7.48 12.83 -2.90
N TYR A 310 -8.44 12.26 -2.18
CA TYR A 310 -9.78 11.98 -2.74
C TYR A 310 -10.54 13.25 -3.08
N LEU A 311 -10.42 14.29 -2.24
CA LEU A 311 -11.02 15.60 -2.54
C LEU A 311 -10.42 16.17 -3.82
N VAL A 312 -9.10 16.12 -3.96
CA VAL A 312 -8.41 16.63 -5.15
C VAL A 312 -8.74 15.80 -6.39
N LEU A 313 -8.76 14.47 -6.30
CA LEU A 313 -9.16 13.59 -7.41
C LEU A 313 -10.59 13.91 -7.88
N LEU A 314 -11.52 14.18 -6.96
CA LEU A 314 -12.88 14.58 -7.31
C LEU A 314 -12.90 15.94 -8.04
N ILE A 315 -12.16 16.93 -7.55
CA ILE A 315 -12.05 18.24 -8.21
C ILE A 315 -11.46 18.10 -9.62
N LEU A 316 -10.40 17.29 -9.76
CA LEU A 316 -9.74 17.05 -11.04
C LEU A 316 -10.63 16.24 -11.99
N LEU A 317 -11.41 15.28 -11.49
CA LEU A 317 -12.37 14.52 -12.30
C LEU A 317 -13.46 15.42 -12.86
N VAL A 318 -14.08 16.26 -12.02
CA VAL A 318 -15.12 17.20 -12.45
C VAL A 318 -14.52 18.19 -13.48
N ARG A 319 -13.34 18.71 -13.22
CA ARG A 319 -12.67 19.61 -14.16
C ARG A 319 -12.27 18.90 -15.44
N GLY A 320 -11.67 17.71 -15.36
CA GLY A 320 -11.27 16.90 -16.52
C GLY A 320 -12.46 16.57 -17.42
N ALA A 321 -13.60 16.18 -16.85
CA ALA A 321 -14.82 15.86 -17.59
C ALA A 321 -15.41 17.07 -18.36
N THR A 322 -15.15 18.30 -17.90
CA THR A 322 -15.62 19.52 -18.58
C THR A 322 -14.70 20.02 -19.70
N LEU A 323 -13.55 19.39 -19.88
CA LEU A 323 -12.58 19.79 -20.93
C LEU A 323 -13.01 19.28 -22.31
N PRO A 324 -12.75 20.04 -23.39
CA PRO A 324 -13.00 19.60 -24.75
C PRO A 324 -12.11 18.37 -25.07
N GLY A 325 -12.69 17.36 -25.74
CA GLY A 325 -11.96 16.13 -26.07
C GLY A 325 -11.85 15.10 -24.93
N ALA A 326 -12.26 15.41 -23.70
CA ALA A 326 -12.22 14.50 -22.56
C ALA A 326 -12.93 13.15 -22.83
N TRP A 327 -14.06 13.18 -23.51
CA TRP A 327 -14.83 12.00 -23.87
C TRP A 327 -14.03 11.00 -24.73
N ARG A 328 -13.18 11.49 -25.62
CA ARG A 328 -12.29 10.62 -26.44
C ARG A 328 -11.36 9.80 -25.54
N GLY A 329 -10.80 10.42 -24.50
CA GLY A 329 -9.96 9.73 -23.51
C GLY A 329 -10.75 8.68 -22.73
N VAL A 330 -11.99 8.99 -22.29
CA VAL A 330 -12.84 8.05 -21.57
C VAL A 330 -13.20 6.84 -22.44
N VAL A 331 -13.59 7.08 -23.68
CA VAL A 331 -13.89 6.00 -24.65
C VAL A 331 -12.66 5.13 -24.87
N PHE A 332 -11.49 5.73 -25.01
CA PHE A 332 -10.23 5.00 -25.18
C PHE A 332 -9.90 4.15 -23.95
N TYR A 333 -10.10 4.68 -22.73
CA TYR A 333 -9.89 3.95 -21.48
C TYR A 333 -10.80 2.73 -21.33
N LEU A 334 -12.08 2.87 -21.72
CA LEU A 334 -13.07 1.81 -21.54
C LEU A 334 -13.18 0.86 -22.74
N LYS A 335 -12.72 1.26 -23.93
CA LYS A 335 -12.76 0.42 -25.11
C LYS A 335 -11.85 -0.80 -24.94
N PRO A 336 -12.41 -2.04 -24.93
CA PRO A 336 -11.61 -3.23 -24.73
C PRO A 336 -10.93 -3.67 -26.03
N ASP A 337 -9.65 -3.96 -25.95
CA ASP A 337 -8.90 -4.70 -26.96
C ASP A 337 -8.72 -6.15 -26.48
N TRP A 338 -9.64 -7.02 -26.90
CA TRP A 338 -9.67 -8.41 -26.43
C TRP A 338 -8.50 -9.25 -26.93
N GLU A 339 -7.87 -8.88 -28.04
CA GLU A 339 -6.72 -9.60 -28.59
C GLU A 339 -5.53 -9.56 -27.63
N LYS A 340 -5.37 -8.48 -26.89
CA LYS A 340 -4.32 -8.33 -25.88
C LYS A 340 -4.40 -9.37 -24.76
N LEU A 341 -5.58 -9.88 -24.42
CA LEU A 341 -5.75 -10.91 -23.39
C LEU A 341 -5.09 -12.25 -23.73
N LEU A 342 -4.80 -12.50 -25.00
CA LEU A 342 -4.07 -13.69 -25.45
C LEU A 342 -2.57 -13.61 -25.11
N SER A 343 -2.06 -12.41 -24.82
CA SER A 343 -0.68 -12.21 -24.40
C SER A 343 -0.49 -12.55 -22.90
N THR A 344 0.49 -13.38 -22.60
CA THR A 344 0.86 -13.70 -21.21
C THR A 344 1.34 -12.47 -20.43
N ALA A 345 1.95 -11.50 -21.12
CA ALA A 345 2.45 -10.27 -20.52
C ALA A 345 1.35 -9.49 -19.79
N VAL A 346 0.14 -9.41 -20.36
CA VAL A 346 -1.00 -8.70 -19.75
C VAL A 346 -1.36 -9.28 -18.38
N TRP A 347 -1.30 -10.61 -18.22
CA TRP A 347 -1.59 -11.30 -16.96
C TRP A 347 -0.49 -11.08 -15.93
N ILE A 348 0.78 -11.06 -16.37
CA ILE A 348 1.93 -10.76 -15.51
C ILE A 348 1.85 -9.32 -15.01
N ASP A 349 1.56 -8.37 -15.89
CA ASP A 349 1.43 -6.95 -15.55
C ASP A 349 0.26 -6.69 -14.60
N ALA A 350 -0.89 -7.35 -14.85
CA ALA A 350 -2.04 -7.28 -13.95
C ALA A 350 -1.72 -7.79 -12.55
N ALA A 351 -1.01 -8.90 -12.49
CA ALA A 351 -0.55 -9.49 -11.25
C ALA A 351 0.43 -8.58 -10.51
N ALA A 352 1.48 -8.13 -11.21
CA ALA A 352 2.47 -7.22 -10.64
C ALA A 352 1.79 -5.94 -10.12
N GLN A 353 0.84 -5.37 -10.88
CA GLN A 353 0.10 -4.18 -10.46
C GLN A 353 -0.69 -4.41 -9.17
N ILE A 354 -1.37 -5.53 -9.02
CA ILE A 354 -2.13 -5.85 -7.79
C ILE A 354 -1.19 -6.05 -6.60
N PHE A 355 -0.07 -6.75 -6.79
CA PHE A 355 0.91 -6.95 -5.72
C PHE A 355 1.53 -5.65 -5.24
N PHE A 356 1.92 -4.77 -6.16
CA PHE A 356 2.47 -3.47 -5.80
C PHE A 356 1.42 -2.55 -5.15
N SER A 357 0.19 -2.55 -5.67
CA SER A 357 -0.87 -1.67 -5.19
C SER A 357 -1.41 -2.08 -3.81
N LEU A 358 -1.61 -3.38 -3.54
CA LEU A 358 -2.05 -3.86 -2.23
C LEU A 358 -0.89 -4.02 -1.23
N GLY A 359 0.32 -4.16 -1.71
CA GLY A 359 1.55 -4.19 -0.93
C GLY A 359 1.71 -5.36 0.04
N PRO A 360 1.32 -6.61 -0.28
CA PRO A 360 1.72 -7.75 0.54
C PRO A 360 3.23 -7.97 0.44
N GLY A 361 3.84 -8.50 1.51
CA GLY A 361 5.28 -8.78 1.55
C GLY A 361 6.18 -7.61 1.92
N PHE A 362 5.63 -6.44 2.23
CA PHE A 362 6.40 -5.30 2.73
C PHE A 362 6.45 -5.22 4.26
N GLY A 363 5.79 -6.15 4.96
CA GLY A 363 5.74 -6.19 6.42
C GLY A 363 4.89 -5.11 7.08
N VAL A 364 4.34 -4.18 6.30
CA VAL A 364 3.50 -3.07 6.77
C VAL A 364 2.18 -3.59 7.32
N LEU A 365 1.52 -4.48 6.60
CA LEU A 365 0.23 -5.05 7.00
C LEU A 365 0.36 -5.85 8.30
N LEU A 366 1.45 -6.64 8.43
CA LEU A 366 1.81 -7.33 9.67
C LEU A 366 2.00 -6.36 10.82
N ALA A 367 2.76 -5.28 10.60
CA ALA A 367 3.03 -4.27 11.61
C ALA A 367 1.75 -3.54 12.04
N PHE A 368 0.97 -3.00 11.11
CA PHE A 368 -0.25 -2.26 11.42
C PHE A 368 -1.31 -3.12 12.09
N ALA A 369 -1.53 -4.34 11.60
CA ALA A 369 -2.46 -5.28 12.22
C ALA A 369 -2.03 -5.71 13.62
N SER A 370 -0.73 -5.73 13.92
CA SER A 370 -0.21 -6.10 15.25
C SER A 370 -0.59 -5.12 16.36
N TYR A 371 -0.99 -3.90 16.02
CA TYR A 371 -1.50 -2.88 16.95
C TYR A 371 -3.03 -2.93 17.13
N ASN A 372 -3.73 -3.84 16.42
CA ASN A 372 -5.18 -4.00 16.57
C ASN A 372 -5.53 -4.77 17.86
N PRO A 373 -6.75 -4.57 18.41
CA PRO A 373 -7.33 -5.45 19.40
C PRO A 373 -7.46 -6.88 18.84
N PHE A 374 -7.30 -7.90 19.69
CA PHE A 374 -7.32 -9.32 19.27
C PHE A 374 -8.59 -9.72 18.51
N HIS A 375 -9.76 -9.25 18.95
CA HIS A 375 -11.06 -9.60 18.35
C HIS A 375 -11.52 -8.60 17.26
N ASN A 376 -10.64 -7.75 16.73
CA ASN A 376 -10.98 -6.91 15.59
C ASN A 376 -11.28 -7.76 14.35
N ASN A 377 -12.26 -7.33 13.55
CA ASN A 377 -12.66 -8.05 12.34
C ASN A 377 -11.75 -7.72 11.16
N CYS A 378 -10.57 -8.36 11.11
CA CYS A 378 -9.59 -8.19 10.03
C CYS A 378 -10.11 -8.65 8.66
N TYR A 379 -11.10 -9.55 8.61
CA TYR A 379 -11.72 -9.98 7.37
C TYR A 379 -12.47 -8.85 6.66
N LYS A 380 -13.33 -8.14 7.41
CA LYS A 380 -14.04 -6.96 6.86
C LYS A 380 -13.07 -5.84 6.50
N ASP A 381 -12.03 -5.65 7.30
CA ASP A 381 -11.03 -4.62 7.06
C ASP A 381 -10.24 -4.92 5.78
N ALA A 382 -9.85 -6.18 5.53
CA ALA A 382 -9.19 -6.60 4.31
C ALA A 382 -10.05 -6.34 3.06
N LEU A 383 -11.31 -6.78 3.09
CA LEU A 383 -12.22 -6.59 1.96
C LEU A 383 -12.49 -5.12 1.69
N LEU A 384 -12.75 -4.32 2.74
CA LEU A 384 -13.00 -2.89 2.60
C LEU A 384 -11.80 -2.18 1.99
N THR A 385 -10.61 -2.38 2.54
CA THR A 385 -9.39 -1.69 2.07
C THR A 385 -9.04 -2.08 0.64
N SER A 386 -9.09 -3.38 0.31
CA SER A 386 -8.83 -3.86 -1.05
C SER A 386 -9.85 -3.33 -2.06
N SER A 387 -11.13 -3.24 -1.68
CA SER A 387 -12.18 -2.67 -2.53
C SER A 387 -11.96 -1.17 -2.77
N VAL A 388 -11.62 -0.42 -1.71
CA VAL A 388 -11.28 1.01 -1.82
C VAL A 388 -10.08 1.21 -2.73
N ASN A 389 -9.04 0.38 -2.60
CA ASN A 389 -7.85 0.45 -3.44
C ASN A 389 -8.16 0.23 -4.93
N CYS A 390 -8.88 -0.85 -5.27
CA CYS A 390 -9.27 -1.13 -6.66
C CYS A 390 -10.18 -0.04 -7.23
N LEU A 391 -11.14 0.46 -6.44
CA LEU A 391 -12.02 1.55 -6.86
C LEU A 391 -11.24 2.86 -7.09
N THR A 392 -10.26 3.15 -6.26
CA THR A 392 -9.41 4.34 -6.42
C THR A 392 -8.56 4.24 -7.69
N SER A 393 -7.96 3.09 -7.99
CA SER A 393 -7.24 2.85 -9.24
C SER A 393 -8.14 3.09 -10.45
N PHE A 394 -9.35 2.54 -10.42
CA PHE A 394 -10.33 2.71 -11.49
C PHE A 394 -10.76 4.17 -11.66
N LEU A 395 -11.02 4.88 -10.56
CA LEU A 395 -11.39 6.30 -10.56
C LEU A 395 -10.26 7.19 -11.09
N SER A 396 -9.03 6.93 -10.67
CA SER A 396 -7.85 7.68 -11.13
C SER A 396 -7.62 7.49 -12.62
N GLY A 397 -7.96 6.32 -13.17
CA GLY A 397 -7.97 6.08 -14.60
C GLY A 397 -8.84 7.10 -15.36
N PHE A 398 -10.06 7.38 -14.88
CA PHE A 398 -10.90 8.42 -15.49
C PHE A 398 -10.26 9.81 -15.40
N VAL A 399 -9.67 10.16 -14.25
CA VAL A 399 -8.99 11.45 -14.08
C VAL A 399 -7.87 11.62 -15.10
N ILE A 400 -7.03 10.59 -15.26
CA ILE A 400 -5.89 10.63 -16.18
C ILE A 400 -6.34 10.62 -17.64
N PHE A 401 -7.27 9.73 -18.02
CA PHE A 401 -7.69 9.61 -19.43
C PHE A 401 -8.55 10.76 -19.92
N THR A 402 -9.31 11.45 -19.05
CA THR A 402 -9.99 12.70 -19.44
C THR A 402 -8.98 13.79 -19.82
N VAL A 403 -7.89 13.88 -19.08
CA VAL A 403 -6.80 14.82 -19.36
C VAL A 403 -6.02 14.42 -20.62
N LEU A 404 -5.73 13.12 -20.81
CA LEU A 404 -5.09 12.62 -22.03
C LEU A 404 -5.95 12.87 -23.26
N GLY A 405 -7.28 12.70 -23.16
CA GLY A 405 -8.21 13.04 -24.24
C GLY A 405 -8.21 14.52 -24.58
N TYR A 406 -8.15 15.38 -23.57
CA TYR A 406 -7.99 16.82 -23.77
C TYR A 406 -6.67 17.16 -24.46
N MET A 407 -5.55 16.58 -24.03
CA MET A 407 -4.26 16.80 -24.67
C MET A 407 -4.20 16.28 -26.10
N ALA A 408 -4.84 15.14 -26.39
CA ALA A 408 -4.98 14.60 -27.74
C ALA A 408 -5.76 15.53 -28.67
N GLU A 409 -6.83 16.16 -28.17
CA GLU A 409 -7.59 17.17 -28.91
C GLU A 409 -6.76 18.41 -29.18
N MET A 410 -6.05 18.91 -28.16
CA MET A 410 -5.18 20.10 -28.28
C MET A 410 -4.01 19.88 -29.25
N ARG A 411 -3.43 18.67 -29.24
CA ARG A 411 -2.30 18.31 -30.12
C ARG A 411 -2.76 17.85 -31.50
N GLN A 412 -4.06 17.70 -31.74
CA GLN A 412 -4.62 17.13 -32.98
C GLN A 412 -4.00 15.75 -33.33
N GLN A 413 -3.74 14.96 -32.30
CA GLN A 413 -3.13 13.62 -32.39
C GLN A 413 -4.06 12.56 -31.80
N GLY A 414 -3.74 11.28 -32.04
CA GLY A 414 -4.43 10.17 -31.37
C GLY A 414 -4.08 10.10 -29.87
N VAL A 415 -5.02 9.66 -29.04
CA VAL A 415 -4.76 9.45 -27.60
C VAL A 415 -3.60 8.49 -27.39
N GLU A 416 -3.43 7.52 -28.30
CA GLU A 416 -2.34 6.54 -28.28
C GLU A 416 -0.95 7.18 -28.35
N THR A 417 -0.79 8.17 -29.23
CA THR A 417 0.49 8.87 -29.41
C THR A 417 0.85 9.67 -28.16
N VAL A 418 -0.13 10.39 -27.60
CA VAL A 418 0.07 11.19 -26.37
C VAL A 418 0.35 10.29 -25.17
N ALA A 419 -0.29 9.14 -25.08
CA ALA A 419 -0.10 8.20 -23.97
C ALA A 419 1.22 7.41 -24.05
N LYS A 420 1.76 7.20 -25.26
CA LYS A 420 3.02 6.46 -25.47
C LYS A 420 4.23 7.16 -24.83
N ASP A 421 4.22 8.47 -24.80
CA ASP A 421 5.28 9.30 -24.20
C ASP A 421 5.20 9.35 -22.65
N ALA A 422 4.22 8.62 -22.10
CA ALA A 422 3.72 8.87 -20.75
C ALA A 422 4.41 8.13 -19.60
N GLY A 423 5.27 7.23 -19.72
CA GLY A 423 5.98 6.51 -18.62
C GLY A 423 5.88 7.17 -17.22
N PRO A 424 6.88 7.12 -16.39
CA PRO A 424 6.91 7.86 -15.11
C PRO A 424 6.77 9.37 -15.27
N SER A 425 7.02 9.86 -16.49
CA SER A 425 6.92 11.26 -16.87
C SER A 425 5.47 11.78 -16.97
N LEU A 426 4.46 10.87 -16.99
CA LEU A 426 3.04 11.23 -17.16
C LEU A 426 2.59 12.32 -16.20
N LEU A 427 2.90 12.19 -14.91
CA LEU A 427 2.50 13.15 -13.89
C LEU A 427 3.22 14.49 -14.03
N PHE A 428 4.49 14.46 -14.37
CA PHE A 428 5.36 15.64 -14.34
C PHE A 428 5.42 16.38 -15.68
N ILE A 429 5.11 15.72 -16.78
CA ILE A 429 5.11 16.33 -18.12
C ILE A 429 3.67 16.58 -18.59
N ILE A 430 2.91 15.52 -18.88
CA ILE A 430 1.62 15.65 -19.55
C ILE A 430 0.58 16.33 -18.65
N TYR A 431 0.56 15.96 -17.37
CA TYR A 431 -0.39 16.55 -16.44
C TYR A 431 -0.04 18.03 -16.14
N ALA A 432 1.24 18.34 -15.97
CA ALA A 432 1.69 19.71 -15.78
C ALA A 432 1.38 20.58 -17.02
N GLU A 433 1.57 20.05 -18.24
CA GLU A 433 1.22 20.73 -19.48
C GLU A 433 -0.29 20.94 -19.60
N ALA A 434 -1.10 19.93 -19.30
CA ALA A 434 -2.55 20.05 -19.32
C ALA A 434 -3.07 21.10 -18.34
N ILE A 435 -2.55 21.10 -17.10
CA ILE A 435 -2.88 22.11 -16.09
C ILE A 435 -2.53 23.50 -16.57
N SER A 436 -1.41 23.68 -17.25
CA SER A 436 -0.97 25.00 -17.73
C SER A 436 -1.94 25.65 -18.74
N ASN A 437 -2.72 24.82 -19.41
CA ASN A 437 -3.72 25.25 -20.39
C ASN A 437 -5.13 25.44 -19.79
N MET A 438 -5.30 25.17 -18.49
CA MET A 438 -6.59 25.36 -17.80
C MET A 438 -6.71 26.76 -17.21
N PRO A 439 -7.94 27.33 -17.14
CA PRO A 439 -8.17 28.53 -16.34
C PRO A 439 -7.84 28.26 -14.87
N ALA A 440 -7.22 29.20 -14.18
CA ALA A 440 -6.70 29.05 -12.81
C ALA A 440 -5.59 27.97 -12.68
N ALA A 441 -4.72 27.85 -13.68
CA ALA A 441 -3.64 26.88 -13.75
C ALA A 441 -2.80 26.78 -12.45
N THR A 442 -2.46 27.91 -11.84
CA THR A 442 -1.69 27.96 -10.58
C THR A 442 -2.41 27.23 -9.46
N PHE A 443 -3.73 27.41 -9.30
CA PHE A 443 -4.52 26.72 -8.27
C PHE A 443 -4.51 25.21 -8.51
N PHE A 444 -4.78 24.76 -9.73
CA PHE A 444 -4.76 23.34 -10.07
C PHE A 444 -3.37 22.71 -9.90
N ALA A 445 -2.31 23.43 -10.25
CA ALA A 445 -0.93 22.96 -10.03
C ALA A 445 -0.63 22.75 -8.54
N ILE A 446 -0.97 23.72 -7.70
CA ILE A 446 -0.74 23.64 -6.25
C ILE A 446 -1.47 22.44 -5.64
N ILE A 447 -2.77 22.27 -5.89
CA ILE A 447 -3.54 21.17 -5.30
C ILE A 447 -3.09 19.81 -5.84
N PHE A 448 -2.69 19.74 -7.11
CA PHE A 448 -2.22 18.51 -7.75
C PHE A 448 -0.88 18.04 -7.16
N PHE A 449 0.14 18.90 -7.12
CA PHE A 449 1.44 18.51 -6.56
C PHE A 449 1.38 18.29 -5.04
N LEU A 450 0.53 19.02 -4.33
CA LEU A 450 0.27 18.75 -2.92
C LEU A 450 -0.38 17.36 -2.72
N MET A 451 -1.32 16.97 -3.59
CA MET A 451 -1.92 15.63 -3.60
C MET A 451 -0.86 14.54 -3.80
N ILE A 452 0.04 14.71 -4.77
CA ILE A 452 1.12 13.75 -5.03
C ILE A 452 2.00 13.57 -3.78
N ILE A 453 2.35 14.66 -3.10
CA ILE A 453 3.13 14.61 -1.86
C ILE A 453 2.36 13.87 -0.75
N MET A 454 1.07 14.17 -0.57
CA MET A 454 0.25 13.52 0.46
C MET A 454 0.11 12.01 0.23
N LEU A 455 -0.13 11.58 -1.02
CA LEU A 455 -0.16 10.16 -1.39
C LEU A 455 1.16 9.44 -1.08
N GLY A 456 2.29 10.07 -1.40
CA GLY A 456 3.60 9.49 -1.15
C GLY A 456 3.98 9.43 0.34
N LEU A 457 3.54 10.41 1.12
CA LEU A 457 3.85 10.47 2.56
C LEU A 457 3.25 9.30 3.32
N ASP A 458 1.99 8.93 3.05
CA ASP A 458 1.31 7.82 3.74
C ASP A 458 2.03 6.48 3.53
N SER A 459 2.43 6.19 2.30
CA SER A 459 3.18 4.97 1.97
C SER A 459 4.56 4.98 2.60
N THR A 460 5.24 6.15 2.67
CA THR A 460 6.53 6.28 3.35
C THR A 460 6.40 6.09 4.87
N PHE A 461 5.37 6.68 5.51
CA PHE A 461 5.10 6.47 6.94
C PHE A 461 4.89 5.00 7.24
N ALA A 462 4.07 4.34 6.43
CA ALA A 462 3.74 2.94 6.57
C ALA A 462 4.97 2.03 6.41
N GLY A 463 5.75 2.23 5.35
CA GLY A 463 6.96 1.45 5.09
C GLY A 463 7.99 1.56 6.22
N LEU A 464 8.29 2.78 6.68
CA LEU A 464 9.23 2.99 7.78
C LEU A 464 8.69 2.49 9.12
N GLU A 465 7.39 2.65 9.41
CA GLU A 465 6.78 2.10 10.63
C GLU A 465 6.83 0.57 10.63
N GLY A 466 6.72 -0.09 9.47
CA GLY A 466 6.94 -1.52 9.31
C GLY A 466 8.33 -1.94 9.76
N VAL A 467 9.37 -1.25 9.30
CA VAL A 467 10.78 -1.51 9.69
C VAL A 467 10.99 -1.19 11.18
N ILE A 468 10.49 -0.05 11.66
CA ILE A 468 10.63 0.37 13.06
C ILE A 468 9.99 -0.68 13.97
N THR A 469 8.79 -1.11 13.68
CA THR A 469 8.07 -2.14 14.44
C THR A 469 8.84 -3.45 14.47
N ALA A 470 9.35 -3.90 13.33
CA ALA A 470 10.13 -5.13 13.23
C ALA A 470 11.40 -5.11 14.07
N MET A 471 12.14 -3.99 14.03
CA MET A 471 13.38 -3.83 14.77
C MET A 471 13.15 -3.64 16.28
N LEU A 472 12.10 -2.91 16.67
CA LEU A 472 11.75 -2.74 18.09
C LEU A 472 11.28 -4.06 18.73
N ASP A 473 10.56 -4.90 17.99
CA ASP A 473 10.10 -6.20 18.47
C ASP A 473 11.26 -7.21 18.56
N GLU A 474 12.25 -7.12 17.68
CA GLU A 474 13.40 -8.02 17.71
C GLU A 474 14.45 -7.62 18.76
N PHE A 475 14.68 -6.31 18.95
CA PHE A 475 15.68 -5.76 19.86
C PHE A 475 15.07 -4.83 20.94
N PRO A 476 14.11 -5.30 21.76
CA PRO A 476 13.35 -4.44 22.66
C PRO A 476 14.23 -3.82 23.77
N GLN A 477 15.27 -4.53 24.23
CA GLN A 477 16.17 -4.05 25.28
C GLN A 477 17.01 -2.85 24.84
N LEU A 478 17.43 -2.83 23.58
CA LEU A 478 18.28 -1.79 23.01
C LEU A 478 17.47 -0.59 22.51
N LEU A 479 16.39 -0.84 21.76
CA LEU A 479 15.72 0.18 20.96
C LEU A 479 14.46 0.75 21.63
N ALA A 480 13.72 -0.02 22.45
CA ALA A 480 12.44 0.41 23.00
C ALA A 480 12.52 1.66 23.89
N LYS A 481 13.65 1.85 24.58
CA LYS A 481 13.87 3.02 25.46
C LYS A 481 14.25 4.28 24.67
N ARG A 482 14.76 4.15 23.45
CA ARG A 482 15.31 5.23 22.62
C ARG A 482 14.74 5.22 21.22
N ARG A 483 13.42 4.96 21.09
CA ARG A 483 12.72 4.91 19.80
C ARG A 483 12.99 6.14 18.94
N GLU A 484 12.93 7.33 19.52
CA GLU A 484 13.12 8.60 18.79
C GLU A 484 14.50 8.69 18.12
N TRP A 485 15.55 8.30 18.82
CA TRP A 485 16.91 8.28 18.27
C TRP A 485 17.11 7.21 17.20
N PHE A 486 16.46 6.06 17.37
CA PHE A 486 16.48 5.01 16.36
C PHE A 486 15.80 5.47 15.07
N VAL A 487 14.63 6.10 15.18
CA VAL A 487 13.90 6.66 14.04
C VAL A 487 14.72 7.74 13.34
N LEU A 488 15.40 8.61 14.10
CA LEU A 488 16.29 9.62 13.54
C LEU A 488 17.44 8.97 12.75
N GLY A 489 18.09 7.97 13.33
CA GLY A 489 19.16 7.23 12.66
C GLY A 489 18.68 6.56 11.37
N LEU A 490 17.49 5.93 11.40
CA LEU A 490 16.88 5.29 10.23
C LEU A 490 16.59 6.31 9.12
N VAL A 491 15.99 7.45 9.46
CA VAL A 491 15.70 8.53 8.50
C VAL A 491 17.00 9.10 7.92
N CYS A 492 18.05 9.28 8.72
CA CYS A 492 19.36 9.69 8.23
C CYS A 492 19.97 8.69 7.24
N VAL A 493 19.86 7.38 7.52
CA VAL A 493 20.30 6.33 6.59
C VAL A 493 19.51 6.38 5.28
N CYS A 494 18.20 6.54 5.35
CA CYS A 494 17.36 6.68 4.16
C CYS A 494 17.72 7.93 3.34
N TYR A 495 17.97 9.06 3.99
CA TYR A 495 18.38 10.29 3.32
C TYR A 495 19.75 10.13 2.63
N LEU A 496 20.74 9.54 3.31
CA LEU A 496 22.06 9.29 2.71
C LEU A 496 21.99 8.31 1.53
N GLY A 497 21.20 7.23 1.62
CA GLY A 497 20.96 6.31 0.53
C GLY A 497 20.30 6.98 -0.66
N ALA A 498 19.35 7.87 -0.40
CA ALA A 498 18.64 8.62 -1.43
C ALA A 498 19.48 9.72 -2.12
N LEU A 499 20.64 10.11 -1.59
CA LEU A 499 21.51 11.09 -2.28
C LEU A 499 21.96 10.59 -3.65
N SER A 500 22.10 9.28 -3.86
CA SER A 500 22.46 8.72 -5.16
C SER A 500 21.37 8.96 -6.23
N THR A 501 20.11 9.04 -5.83
CA THR A 501 18.97 9.29 -6.72
C THR A 501 18.73 10.78 -7.00
N LEU A 502 19.45 11.68 -6.34
CA LEU A 502 19.36 13.14 -6.51
C LEU A 502 20.47 13.71 -7.40
N THR A 503 21.31 12.85 -7.97
CA THR A 503 22.36 13.26 -8.95
C THR A 503 21.73 13.59 -10.30
N TYR A 504 22.50 14.18 -11.21
CA TYR A 504 22.02 14.46 -12.58
C TYR A 504 21.58 13.18 -13.33
N GLY A 505 22.22 12.04 -13.07
CA GLY A 505 21.80 10.71 -13.54
C GLY A 505 20.85 10.00 -12.59
N GLY A 506 20.31 10.67 -11.56
CA GLY A 506 19.50 10.08 -10.50
C GLY A 506 18.22 9.41 -10.99
N ALA A 507 17.60 9.92 -12.06
CA ALA A 507 16.42 9.30 -12.67
C ALA A 507 16.72 7.86 -13.16
N PHE A 508 17.93 7.62 -13.70
CA PHE A 508 18.35 6.27 -14.09
C PHE A 508 18.53 5.35 -12.88
N VAL A 509 19.01 5.89 -11.75
CA VAL A 509 19.14 5.14 -10.50
C VAL A 509 17.76 4.81 -9.93
N VAL A 510 16.82 5.77 -9.91
CA VAL A 510 15.43 5.55 -9.48
C VAL A 510 14.81 4.40 -10.28
N LYS A 511 14.93 4.42 -11.61
CA LYS A 511 14.38 3.36 -12.47
C LYS A 511 15.03 2.01 -12.22
N LEU A 512 16.33 1.97 -11.95
CA LEU A 512 17.06 0.74 -11.61
C LEU A 512 16.54 0.13 -10.30
N PHE A 513 16.36 0.95 -9.26
CA PHE A 513 15.80 0.49 -7.97
C PHE A 513 14.35 0.04 -8.12
N GLU A 514 13.53 0.79 -8.85
CA GLU A 514 12.13 0.43 -9.10
C GLU A 514 12.02 -0.95 -9.73
N GLU A 515 12.84 -1.25 -10.75
CA GLU A 515 12.75 -2.50 -11.50
C GLU A 515 13.32 -3.71 -10.74
N TYR A 516 14.51 -3.57 -10.13
CA TYR A 516 15.23 -4.72 -9.58
C TYR A 516 15.15 -4.86 -8.06
N ALA A 517 15.04 -3.77 -7.31
CA ALA A 517 15.02 -3.86 -5.85
C ALA A 517 13.66 -4.30 -5.31
N THR A 518 12.57 -3.96 -6.03
CA THR A 518 11.21 -4.22 -5.57
C THR A 518 10.52 -5.35 -6.34
N GLY A 519 10.67 -5.42 -7.67
CA GLY A 519 9.94 -6.36 -8.52
C GLY A 519 10.10 -7.84 -8.12
N PRO A 520 11.12 -8.53 -8.62
CA PRO A 520 11.29 -9.97 -8.39
C PRO A 520 11.57 -10.32 -6.92
N ALA A 521 12.27 -9.43 -6.18
CA ALA A 521 12.66 -9.69 -4.81
C ALA A 521 11.44 -9.79 -3.87
N VAL A 522 10.51 -8.84 -3.96
CA VAL A 522 9.28 -8.84 -3.15
C VAL A 522 8.43 -10.06 -3.46
N ILE A 523 8.21 -10.36 -4.74
CA ILE A 523 7.38 -11.51 -5.15
C ILE A 523 7.97 -12.82 -4.64
N THR A 524 9.30 -12.96 -4.66
CA THR A 524 9.99 -14.15 -4.11
C THR A 524 9.82 -14.24 -2.59
N VAL A 525 9.89 -13.13 -1.88
CA VAL A 525 9.67 -13.08 -0.43
C VAL A 525 8.24 -13.46 -0.08
N VAL A 526 7.24 -12.90 -0.79
CA VAL A 526 5.82 -13.25 -0.60
C VAL A 526 5.55 -14.73 -0.92
N PHE A 527 6.19 -15.28 -1.95
CA PHE A 527 6.09 -16.70 -2.28
C PHE A 527 6.56 -17.57 -1.11
N LEU A 528 7.72 -17.25 -0.51
CA LEU A 528 8.23 -17.98 0.65
C LEU A 528 7.33 -17.79 1.89
N GLU A 529 6.76 -16.61 2.07
CA GLU A 529 5.81 -16.32 3.14
C GLU A 529 4.56 -17.19 3.04
N VAL A 530 3.95 -17.24 1.85
CA VAL A 530 2.75 -18.07 1.60
C VAL A 530 3.04 -19.54 1.83
N ILE A 531 4.17 -20.06 1.34
CA ILE A 531 4.60 -21.44 1.56
C ILE A 531 4.81 -21.71 3.06
N ALA A 532 5.50 -20.82 3.76
CA ALA A 532 5.76 -20.97 5.18
C ALA A 532 4.47 -21.03 5.99
N VAL A 533 3.48 -20.20 5.69
CA VAL A 533 2.19 -20.17 6.38
C VAL A 533 1.29 -21.32 5.96
N SER A 534 1.18 -21.60 4.66
CA SER A 534 0.19 -22.57 4.16
C SER A 534 0.65 -24.01 4.29
N TRP A 535 1.94 -24.30 4.07
CA TRP A 535 2.46 -25.67 4.03
C TRP A 535 3.22 -26.05 5.30
N PHE A 536 4.07 -25.19 5.84
CA PHE A 536 4.86 -25.50 7.04
C PHE A 536 4.07 -25.27 8.34
N TYR A 537 3.49 -24.08 8.52
CA TYR A 537 2.63 -23.80 9.67
C TYR A 537 1.33 -24.61 9.60
N GLY A 538 0.79 -24.72 8.41
CA GLY A 538 -0.40 -25.49 8.07
C GLY A 538 -1.67 -24.67 8.07
N THR A 539 -2.39 -24.70 6.92
CA THR A 539 -3.62 -23.95 6.69
C THR A 539 -4.71 -24.24 7.73
N THR A 540 -4.78 -25.49 8.22
CA THR A 540 -5.76 -25.87 9.26
C THR A 540 -5.49 -25.13 10.56
N ARG A 541 -4.22 -25.03 10.98
CA ARG A 541 -3.82 -24.29 12.18
C ARG A 541 -4.11 -22.81 12.02
N PHE A 542 -3.71 -22.22 10.89
CA PHE A 542 -3.99 -20.83 10.57
C PHE A 542 -5.51 -20.52 10.57
N CYS A 543 -6.34 -21.40 10.01
CA CYS A 543 -7.80 -21.25 10.06
C CYS A 543 -8.37 -21.33 11.48
N ASN A 544 -7.78 -22.13 12.36
CA ASN A 544 -8.17 -22.19 13.76
C ASN A 544 -7.78 -20.91 14.50
N ASP A 545 -6.61 -20.35 14.23
CA ASP A 545 -6.17 -19.08 14.79
C ASP A 545 -7.11 -17.93 14.39
N VAL A 546 -7.51 -17.90 13.11
CA VAL A 546 -8.52 -16.95 12.61
C VAL A 546 -9.86 -17.16 13.29
N LYS A 547 -10.27 -18.43 13.50
CA LYS A 547 -11.51 -18.76 14.23
C LYS A 547 -11.49 -18.27 15.66
N LEU A 548 -10.35 -18.35 16.35
CA LEU A 548 -10.19 -17.81 17.71
C LEU A 548 -10.34 -16.29 17.75
N MET A 549 -9.87 -15.58 16.74
CA MET A 549 -9.99 -14.13 16.66
C MET A 549 -11.40 -13.65 16.26
N LEU A 550 -11.97 -14.27 15.22
CA LEU A 550 -13.17 -13.78 14.53
C LEU A 550 -14.46 -14.53 14.93
N GLY A 551 -14.34 -15.70 15.60
CA GLY A 551 -15.46 -16.58 15.93
C GLY A 551 -15.92 -17.49 14.77
N PHE A 552 -15.42 -17.29 13.54
CA PHE A 552 -15.72 -18.13 12.38
C PHE A 552 -14.45 -18.55 11.65
N SER A 553 -14.47 -19.70 11.00
CA SER A 553 -13.34 -20.22 10.21
C SER A 553 -13.44 -19.72 8.76
N PRO A 554 -12.31 -19.37 8.12
CA PRO A 554 -12.29 -19.05 6.69
C PRO A 554 -12.87 -20.18 5.83
N GLY A 555 -13.68 -19.83 4.84
CA GLY A 555 -14.32 -20.77 3.92
C GLY A 555 -13.31 -21.47 2.99
N LEU A 556 -13.83 -22.43 2.20
CA LEU A 556 -13.01 -23.22 1.28
C LEU A 556 -12.27 -22.36 0.26
N PHE A 557 -12.89 -21.30 -0.24
CA PHE A 557 -12.28 -20.36 -1.19
C PHE A 557 -10.93 -19.83 -0.70
N TRP A 558 -10.87 -19.31 0.52
CA TRP A 558 -9.65 -18.76 1.12
C TRP A 558 -8.55 -19.81 1.26
N ARG A 559 -8.94 -21.02 1.70
CA ARG A 559 -8.00 -22.15 1.87
C ARG A 559 -7.37 -22.57 0.55
N VAL A 560 -8.17 -22.67 -0.51
CA VAL A 560 -7.69 -23.02 -1.86
C VAL A 560 -6.78 -21.93 -2.40
N CYS A 561 -7.13 -20.65 -2.20
CA CYS A 561 -6.27 -19.55 -2.60
C CYS A 561 -4.89 -19.63 -1.91
N TRP A 562 -4.84 -19.82 -0.59
CA TRP A 562 -3.56 -19.85 0.15
C TRP A 562 -2.73 -21.11 -0.13
N VAL A 563 -3.34 -22.27 -0.33
CA VAL A 563 -2.61 -23.54 -0.51
C VAL A 563 -2.12 -23.74 -1.94
N ALA A 564 -2.91 -23.34 -2.92
CA ALA A 564 -2.66 -23.66 -4.32
C ALA A 564 -2.57 -22.44 -5.23
N ILE A 565 -3.58 -21.55 -5.28
CA ILE A 565 -3.66 -20.50 -6.29
C ILE A 565 -2.53 -19.49 -6.10
N CYS A 566 -2.37 -18.92 -4.90
CA CYS A 566 -1.33 -17.93 -4.64
C CYS A 566 0.10 -18.47 -4.85
N PRO A 567 0.48 -19.65 -4.31
CA PRO A 567 1.82 -20.19 -4.57
C PRO A 567 2.09 -20.47 -6.05
N CYS A 568 1.16 -21.10 -6.77
CA CYS A 568 1.33 -21.39 -8.19
C CYS A 568 1.48 -20.12 -9.02
N PHE A 569 0.66 -19.13 -8.72
CA PHE A 569 0.65 -17.86 -9.40
C PHE A 569 1.93 -17.04 -9.16
N LEU A 570 2.37 -16.94 -7.90
CA LEU A 570 3.64 -16.27 -7.56
C LEU A 570 4.84 -16.96 -8.20
N LEU A 571 4.86 -18.30 -8.20
CA LEU A 571 5.90 -19.08 -8.87
C LEU A 571 5.91 -18.80 -10.38
N PHE A 572 4.73 -18.72 -11.01
CA PHE A 572 4.61 -18.38 -12.43
C PHE A 572 5.23 -17.01 -12.73
N ILE A 573 4.95 -15.99 -11.92
CA ILE A 573 5.54 -14.66 -12.10
C ILE A 573 7.07 -14.71 -11.92
N ILE A 574 7.58 -15.38 -10.89
CA ILE A 574 9.03 -15.51 -10.64
C ILE A 574 9.72 -16.16 -11.83
N VAL A 575 9.17 -17.27 -12.33
CA VAL A 575 9.72 -17.95 -13.51
C VAL A 575 9.67 -17.05 -14.74
N SER A 576 8.59 -16.30 -14.94
CA SER A 576 8.45 -15.36 -16.06
C SER A 576 9.53 -14.27 -16.04
N PHE A 577 9.81 -13.68 -14.87
CA PHE A 577 10.89 -12.68 -14.72
C PHE A 577 12.28 -13.27 -14.97
N LEU A 578 12.50 -14.55 -14.66
CA LEU A 578 13.79 -15.21 -14.91
C LEU A 578 13.99 -15.59 -16.38
N VAL A 579 12.91 -15.98 -17.06
CA VAL A 579 12.96 -16.42 -18.47
C VAL A 579 12.93 -15.22 -19.42
N PHE A 580 12.14 -14.22 -19.10
CA PHE A 580 11.93 -13.01 -19.90
C PHE A 580 12.23 -11.76 -19.05
N PRO A 581 13.53 -11.47 -18.81
CA PRO A 581 13.87 -10.27 -18.05
C PRO A 581 13.39 -9.03 -18.79
N PRO A 582 12.79 -8.05 -18.09
CA PRO A 582 12.32 -6.83 -18.71
C PRO A 582 13.48 -6.00 -19.26
N GLU A 583 13.31 -5.46 -20.47
CA GLU A 583 14.22 -4.47 -21.02
C GLU A 583 13.96 -3.12 -20.36
N VAL A 584 14.94 -2.64 -19.61
CA VAL A 584 14.83 -1.34 -18.91
C VAL A 584 15.31 -0.24 -19.84
N THR A 585 14.42 0.68 -20.14
CA THR A 585 14.71 1.89 -20.93
C THR A 585 14.13 3.12 -20.23
N LEU A 586 14.81 4.26 -20.34
CA LEU A 586 14.33 5.55 -19.83
C LEU A 586 14.89 6.70 -20.69
N PHE A 587 14.05 7.57 -21.22
CA PHE A 587 14.46 8.70 -22.09
C PHE A 587 15.37 8.26 -23.24
N ASP A 588 15.00 7.21 -23.98
CA ASP A 588 15.79 6.60 -25.06
C ASP A 588 17.18 6.05 -24.64
N TYR A 589 17.47 6.05 -23.32
CA TYR A 589 18.68 5.45 -22.79
C TYR A 589 18.47 3.94 -22.58
N HIS A 590 19.25 3.12 -23.29
CA HIS A 590 19.32 1.68 -23.09
C HIS A 590 20.35 1.34 -22.03
N TYR A 591 19.93 0.60 -21.01
CA TYR A 591 20.80 0.24 -19.91
C TYR A 591 21.85 -0.77 -20.35
N PRO A 592 23.16 -0.54 -20.09
CA PRO A 592 24.22 -1.47 -20.41
C PRO A 592 24.06 -2.81 -19.68
N ALA A 593 24.62 -3.91 -20.23
CA ALA A 593 24.50 -5.25 -19.64
C ALA A 593 25.02 -5.36 -18.18
N TRP A 594 26.04 -4.56 -17.81
CA TRP A 594 26.54 -4.56 -16.42
C TRP A 594 25.51 -4.04 -15.41
N THR A 595 24.60 -3.17 -15.82
CA THR A 595 23.55 -2.62 -14.94
C THR A 595 22.50 -3.67 -14.61
N THR A 596 22.22 -4.58 -15.51
CA THR A 596 21.38 -5.76 -15.28
C THR A 596 21.99 -6.64 -14.19
N VAL A 597 23.31 -6.88 -14.26
CA VAL A 597 24.03 -7.64 -13.21
C VAL A 597 23.96 -6.90 -11.87
N LEU A 598 24.19 -5.59 -11.88
CA LEU A 598 24.07 -4.77 -10.67
C LEU A 598 22.64 -4.83 -10.08
N GLY A 599 21.60 -4.75 -10.92
CA GLY A 599 20.21 -4.87 -10.53
C GLY A 599 19.92 -6.22 -9.85
N TYR A 600 20.36 -7.32 -10.46
CA TYR A 600 20.24 -8.64 -9.83
C TYR A 600 21.02 -8.74 -8.52
N CYS A 601 22.19 -8.12 -8.39
CA CYS A 601 22.94 -8.07 -7.12
C CYS A 601 22.16 -7.31 -6.04
N ILE A 602 21.48 -6.20 -6.39
CA ILE A 602 20.62 -5.45 -5.46
C ILE A 602 19.45 -6.33 -5.01
N GLY A 603 18.72 -6.95 -5.91
CA GLY A 603 17.62 -7.87 -5.57
C GLY A 603 18.09 -9.06 -4.72
N LEU A 604 19.22 -9.68 -5.10
CA LEU A 604 19.79 -10.82 -4.38
C LEU A 604 20.29 -10.43 -2.98
N SER A 605 20.74 -9.20 -2.76
CA SER A 605 21.22 -8.73 -1.45
C SER A 605 20.14 -8.78 -0.37
N SER A 606 18.87 -8.55 -0.74
CA SER A 606 17.73 -8.72 0.16
C SER A 606 17.37 -10.20 0.34
N PHE A 607 17.31 -10.96 -0.76
CA PHE A 607 16.91 -12.36 -0.73
C PHE A 607 17.92 -13.26 0.02
N ILE A 608 19.21 -12.98 -0.06
CA ILE A 608 20.27 -13.77 0.60
C ILE A 608 20.13 -13.86 2.12
N CYS A 609 19.38 -12.93 2.73
CA CYS A 609 19.05 -12.98 4.16
C CYS A 609 18.30 -14.27 4.54
N VAL A 610 17.47 -14.80 3.62
CA VAL A 610 16.67 -16.00 3.89
C VAL A 610 17.56 -17.24 4.02
N PRO A 611 18.34 -17.64 2.99
CA PRO A 611 19.22 -18.80 3.10
C PRO A 611 20.32 -18.60 4.15
N SER A 612 20.84 -17.38 4.33
CA SER A 612 21.84 -17.10 5.36
C SER A 612 21.30 -17.35 6.76
N TYR A 613 20.08 -16.91 7.04
CA TYR A 613 19.46 -17.18 8.34
C TYR A 613 19.15 -18.68 8.53
N MET A 614 18.71 -19.38 7.47
CA MET A 614 18.52 -20.83 7.52
C MET A 614 19.81 -21.55 7.93
N VAL A 615 20.95 -21.21 7.28
CA VAL A 615 22.26 -21.76 7.63
C VAL A 615 22.65 -21.39 9.06
N PHE A 616 22.51 -20.13 9.45
CA PHE A 616 22.77 -19.68 10.82
C PHE A 616 21.95 -20.47 11.85
N HIS A 617 20.66 -20.65 11.63
CA HIS A 617 19.77 -21.41 12.51
C HIS A 617 20.20 -22.87 12.62
N MET A 618 20.57 -23.48 11.49
CA MET A 618 21.05 -24.86 11.44
C MET A 618 22.39 -25.05 12.17
N LEU A 619 23.29 -24.07 12.10
CA LEU A 619 24.60 -24.10 12.80
C LEU A 619 24.45 -23.86 14.31
N THR A 620 23.56 -22.96 14.70
CA THR A 620 23.40 -22.55 16.10
C THR A 620 22.54 -23.53 16.91
N SER A 621 21.60 -24.24 16.26
CA SER A 621 20.73 -25.21 16.92
C SER A 621 21.49 -26.46 17.37
N LYS A 622 21.24 -26.93 18.60
CA LYS A 622 21.85 -28.16 19.15
C LYS A 622 21.08 -29.39 18.71
N GLY A 623 21.77 -30.49 18.37
CA GLY A 623 21.20 -31.78 18.01
C GLY A 623 21.65 -32.32 16.67
N THR A 624 21.08 -33.44 16.17
CA THR A 624 21.31 -33.99 14.85
C THR A 624 20.68 -33.09 13.78
N LEU A 625 21.14 -33.17 12.52
CA LEU A 625 20.58 -32.39 11.39
C LEU A 625 19.05 -32.49 11.31
N LYS A 626 18.49 -33.70 11.46
CA LYS A 626 17.05 -33.92 11.47
C LYS A 626 16.33 -33.22 12.62
N GLN A 627 16.93 -33.25 13.82
CA GLN A 627 16.37 -32.56 14.99
C GLN A 627 16.45 -31.03 14.86
N ARG A 628 17.55 -30.50 14.29
CA ARG A 628 17.69 -29.07 14.02
C ARG A 628 16.68 -28.56 13.02
N LEU A 629 16.47 -29.34 11.93
CA LEU A 629 15.48 -29.02 10.91
C LEU A 629 14.06 -29.05 11.51
N LEU A 630 13.74 -30.12 12.27
CA LEU A 630 12.44 -30.25 12.91
C LEU A 630 12.17 -29.09 13.88
N LYS A 631 13.17 -28.69 14.68
CA LYS A 631 13.09 -27.52 15.57
C LYS A 631 12.88 -26.22 14.78
N GLY A 632 13.51 -26.07 13.61
CA GLY A 632 13.35 -24.90 12.75
C GLY A 632 11.96 -24.80 12.10
N ILE A 633 11.29 -25.94 11.85
CA ILE A 633 9.95 -25.97 11.24
C ILE A 633 8.84 -25.93 12.31
N THR A 634 9.14 -26.40 13.55
CA THR A 634 8.14 -26.41 14.62
C THR A 634 7.98 -25.01 15.21
N PRO A 635 6.77 -24.42 15.19
CA PRO A 635 6.51 -23.11 15.78
C PRO A 635 6.81 -23.12 17.28
N GLU A 636 7.41 -22.05 17.78
CA GLU A 636 7.50 -21.84 19.23
C GLU A 636 6.09 -21.56 19.78
N ALA A 637 5.80 -22.09 20.99
CA ALA A 637 4.47 -21.98 21.60
C ALA A 637 4.01 -20.52 21.64
N SER A 638 2.94 -20.21 20.94
CA SER A 638 2.35 -18.88 20.90
C SER A 638 1.50 -18.61 22.14
N PHE A 639 1.28 -17.35 22.47
CA PHE A 639 0.47 -16.88 23.61
C PHE A 639 -0.95 -17.49 23.69
N GLY A 640 -1.52 -17.95 22.56
CA GLY A 640 -2.80 -18.66 22.48
C GLY A 640 -2.75 -20.07 23.10
N SER A 641 -1.67 -20.80 22.90
CA SER A 641 -1.50 -22.17 23.44
C SER A 641 -1.34 -22.21 24.96
N GLN A 642 -0.88 -21.12 25.59
CA GLN A 642 -0.82 -21.01 27.04
C GLN A 642 -2.20 -20.78 27.68
N ARG A 643 -3.14 -20.17 27.00
CA ARG A 643 -4.53 -20.01 27.48
C ARG A 643 -5.32 -21.31 27.41
N ASP A 644 -5.13 -22.13 26.38
CA ASP A 644 -5.81 -23.43 26.26
C ASP A 644 -5.33 -24.42 27.33
N GLY A 645 -4.05 -24.35 27.70
CA GLY A 645 -3.51 -25.14 28.83
C GLY A 645 -4.05 -24.71 30.20
N LEU A 646 -4.52 -23.46 30.34
CA LEU A 646 -5.16 -22.96 31.57
C LEU A 646 -6.66 -23.33 31.63
N VAL A 647 -7.32 -23.44 30.50
CA VAL A 647 -8.76 -23.81 30.43
C VAL A 647 -8.95 -25.34 30.57
N THR A 648 -8.04 -26.16 30.06
CA THR A 648 -8.09 -27.63 30.20
C THR A 648 -7.70 -28.12 31.60
N ASN A 649 -7.07 -27.32 32.44
CA ASN A 649 -6.80 -27.68 33.85
C ASN A 649 -7.83 -27.08 34.83
N ALA A 650 -8.91 -26.47 34.32
CA ALA A 650 -10.00 -25.89 35.14
C ALA A 650 -11.38 -26.55 34.90
N VAL A 651 -11.42 -27.79 34.33
CA VAL A 651 -12.63 -28.62 34.21
C VAL A 651 -12.44 -29.90 34.99
#